data_585f88dd9c08d08c06c4999efa55567d
#
_entry.id   585f88dd9c08d08c06c4999efa55567d
#
_cell.length_a   1.000
_cell.length_b   1.000
_cell.length_c   1.000
_cell.angle_alpha   90.00
_cell.angle_beta   90.00
_cell.angle_gamma   90.00
#
_symmetry.space_group_name_H-M   'P 1'
#
loop_
_entity.id
_entity.type
_entity.pdbx_description
1 polymer ?
#
loop_
_entity_poly.entity_id
_entity_poly.type
_entity_poly.pdbx_seq_one_letter_code
_entity_poly.pdbx_strand_id
1 'polypeptide(L)'
;MEDDLEINAKGVILKAFEQYRLKTCIDFKPWSGEENYISIFKGNGCFSSVGNRKVGKQRLSIGTNCDRIATIEHEFLHALGFWHEQSRSDRDDYVQIVWDRILEGREHNFNTYDDTVSSSLGVPYDYNSMMHYSKGAFQNGSEPTIVTKIPAFSDVIGQRMEFSDSDLLKLNRLYKCTQGSTFLDSCDFERENICGMIQGXGDQADWVRVVSAAXGPDTDYSNMGKCTGSGYFMHFSTGAANTGDTAVLESRLVYPKRGYQCLQFFYYNSAGPSDTLKIHVREYDEANPSGTLRFITTLTGSPQDLWQLHHVSLDVKKKFRVVFEGTKGASGPAAGGLSLDDINLSETTCPEFVWRVKNFSHVMDTTPLDTSIFSPPFTSKEGYTFQMQLYPSGTGGYSGQLSAYAHLVAREGDTGQTWPCPWKQMTMMLMDQHPHIQKRMSNQRSVTTDPTMKAXDSELFFWDDPRKVGTEVTDTDGSKYFRGPGFGTPAYLTHLRAKSRDFIKGGDAIFLLTMEDVAHLTQSQPVPPTTLRPTTSTSTTTNASDICQNXLCQNGGICVEDQGKPSCRCVVGSDWWYYGIVCQHKGSTQDKTTLALASSLSVLGAMLVITVVSVLCMKKKYKKKAMNNDSNMYMQNVHANDGP
;
A
#
# COMPACT_ATOMS: atom_id res chain seq x y z
N MET A 1 -21.34 -1.49 5.04
CA MET A 1 -21.29 -1.50 3.56
C MET A 1 -22.68 -1.74 3.03
N GLU A 2 -23.14 -0.87 2.15
CA GLU A 2 -24.48 -1.01 1.57
C GLU A 2 -24.47 -2.08 0.48
N ASP A 3 -25.66 -2.59 0.15
CA ASP A 3 -25.77 -3.74 -0.76
C ASP A 3 -25.36 -3.44 -2.19
N ASP A 4 -25.42 -2.20 -2.60
CA ASP A 4 -25.12 -1.84 -3.99
C ASP A 4 -23.64 -1.78 -4.32
N LEU A 5 -22.77 -1.86 -3.32
CA LEU A 5 -21.33 -1.86 -3.59
C LEU A 5 -20.93 -3.06 -4.43
N GLU A 6 -20.00 -2.85 -5.36
CA GLU A 6 -19.46 -3.96 -6.14
C GLU A 6 -18.66 -4.88 -5.24
N ILE A 7 -18.68 -6.17 -5.54
CA ILE A 7 -18.04 -7.16 -4.67
C ILE A 7 -16.53 -6.94 -4.61
N ASN A 8 -15.92 -6.64 -5.76
CA ASN A 8 -14.48 -6.36 -5.75
C ASN A 8 -14.18 -5.17 -4.84
N ALA A 9 -15.03 -4.14 -4.88
CA ALA A 9 -14.84 -2.98 -4.00
C ALA A 9 -14.95 -3.37 -2.54
N LYS A 10 -15.92 -4.22 -2.19
CA LYS A 10 -16.05 -4.65 -0.80
C LYS A 10 -14.78 -5.33 -0.30
N GLY A 11 -14.19 -6.19 -1.12
CA GLY A 11 -12.95 -6.86 -0.74
C GLY A 11 -11.79 -5.88 -0.59
N VAL A 12 -11.69 -4.89 -1.49
CA VAL A 12 -10.61 -3.91 -1.41
C VAL A 12 -10.81 -2.98 -0.22
N ILE A 13 -12.06 -2.67 0.14
CA ILE A 13 -12.33 -1.86 1.34
C ILE A 13 -11.76 -2.57 2.58
N LEU A 14 -11.97 -3.87 2.68
CA LEU A 14 -11.42 -4.62 3.82
C LEU A 14 -9.90 -4.61 3.84
N LYS A 15 -9.26 -4.64 2.66
CA LYS A 15 -7.81 -4.53 2.58
C LYS A 15 -7.33 -3.14 2.98
N ALA A 16 -8.08 -2.10 2.63
CA ALA A 16 -7.74 -0.75 3.06
C ALA A 16 -7.81 -0.64 4.58
N PHE A 17 -8.83 -1.25 5.20
CA PHE A 17 -8.92 -1.26 6.66
C PHE A 17 -7.71 -1.95 7.28
N GLU A 18 -7.22 -3.01 6.65
CA GLU A 18 -6.03 -3.70 7.15
C GLU A 18 -4.82 -2.78 7.14
N GLN A 19 -4.68 -1.96 6.10
CA GLN A 19 -3.57 -1.02 6.02
C GLN A 19 -3.66 0.06 7.10
N TYR A 20 -4.87 0.55 7.38
CA TYR A 20 -5.06 1.49 8.48
C TYR A 20 -4.64 0.86 9.81
N ARG A 21 -5.05 -0.38 10.05
CA ARG A 21 -4.69 -1.07 11.30
C ARG A 21 -3.20 -1.30 11.43
N LEU A 22 -2.53 -1.59 10.31
CA LEU A 22 -1.09 -1.86 10.33
C LEU A 22 -0.28 -0.61 10.63
N LYS A 23 -0.69 0.52 10.06
CA LYS A 23 0.14 1.73 10.05
C LYS A 23 -0.33 2.80 11.02
N THR A 24 -1.53 2.67 11.56
CA THR A 24 -2.11 3.68 12.45
C THR A 24 -2.86 2.98 13.58
N CYS A 25 -3.38 3.75 14.52
CA CYS A 25 -4.24 3.20 15.57
C CYS A 25 -5.73 3.22 15.21
N ILE A 26 -6.05 3.56 13.96
CA ILE A 26 -7.45 3.59 13.52
C ILE A 26 -7.91 2.16 13.24
N ASP A 27 -9.07 1.82 13.77
CA ASP A 27 -9.65 0.51 13.56
C ASP A 27 -11.06 0.68 13.02
N PHE A 28 -11.60 -0.39 12.49
CA PHE A 28 -12.90 -0.39 11.86
C PHE A 28 -13.67 -1.61 12.36
N LYS A 29 -14.96 -1.44 12.56
CA LYS A 29 -15.81 -2.57 12.91
C LYS A 29 -17.16 -2.39 12.24
N PRO A 30 -17.93 -3.46 12.10
CA PRO A 30 -19.29 -3.33 11.58
C PRO A 30 -20.13 -2.48 12.52
N TRP A 31 -21.08 -1.72 11.94
CA TRP A 31 -21.97 -0.90 12.74
C TRP A 31 -22.77 -1.77 13.70
N SER A 32 -22.85 -1.38 14.95
CA SER A 32 -23.57 -2.10 15.97
C SER A 32 -24.44 -1.16 16.80
N GLY A 33 -24.95 -0.12 16.19
CA GLY A 33 -25.87 0.79 16.85
C GLY A 33 -25.29 2.13 17.25
N GLU A 34 -24.05 2.41 16.87
CA GLU A 34 -23.45 3.70 17.20
C GLU A 34 -24.25 4.84 16.59
N GLU A 35 -24.33 5.96 17.30
CA GLU A 35 -25.09 7.09 16.84
C GLU A 35 -24.56 7.65 15.53
N ASN A 36 -23.25 7.79 15.42
CA ASN A 36 -22.63 8.33 14.23
C ASN A 36 -21.78 7.25 13.56
N TYR A 37 -21.97 7.06 12.27
CA TYR A 37 -21.26 6.01 11.55
C TYR A 37 -21.17 6.35 10.07
N ILE A 38 -20.31 5.62 9.38
CA ILE A 38 -20.08 5.78 7.94
C ILE A 38 -20.77 4.63 7.22
N SER A 39 -21.63 4.96 6.26
CA SER A 39 -22.23 3.96 5.39
C SER A 39 -21.57 4.06 4.02
N ILE A 40 -20.94 2.98 3.59
CA ILE A 40 -20.21 2.94 2.34
C ILE A 40 -21.14 2.47 1.24
N PHE A 41 -21.25 3.22 0.15
CA PHE A 41 -22.23 2.92 -0.88
C PHE A 41 -21.64 3.16 -2.27
N LYS A 42 -22.34 2.69 -3.29
CA LYS A 42 -21.91 2.90 -4.65
C LYS A 42 -22.65 4.11 -5.21
N GLY A 43 -22.02 5.25 -5.13
CA GLY A 43 -22.56 6.48 -5.71
C GLY A 43 -21.93 6.75 -7.05
N ASN A 44 -22.07 7.98 -7.50
CA ASN A 44 -21.52 8.38 -8.78
C ASN A 44 -20.15 9.00 -8.52
N GLY A 45 -19.15 8.16 -8.44
CA GLY A 45 -17.77 8.58 -8.19
C GLY A 45 -17.27 8.15 -6.82
N CYS A 46 -16.14 8.71 -6.46
CA CYS A 46 -15.46 8.42 -5.20
C CYS A 46 -15.48 9.69 -4.37
N PHE A 47 -16.13 9.68 -3.21
CA PHE A 47 -16.18 10.90 -2.41
C PHE A 47 -16.56 10.63 -0.95
N SER A 48 -16.23 11.59 -0.11
CA SER A 48 -16.53 11.55 1.31
C SER A 48 -16.61 12.98 1.84
N SER A 49 -17.40 13.17 2.89
CA SER A 49 -17.32 14.39 3.68
C SER A 49 -16.02 14.41 4.46
N VAL A 50 -15.62 15.59 4.91
CA VAL A 50 -14.42 15.74 5.72
C VAL A 50 -14.82 15.74 7.19
N GLY A 51 -14.30 14.75 7.93
CA GLY A 51 -14.52 14.66 9.37
C GLY A 51 -15.81 13.98 9.75
N ASN A 52 -16.02 13.88 11.06
CA ASN A 52 -17.25 13.32 11.59
C ASN A 52 -18.29 14.44 11.66
N ARG A 53 -19.32 14.33 10.83
CA ARG A 53 -20.32 15.37 10.72
C ARG A 53 -21.35 15.34 11.85
N LYS A 54 -21.37 14.27 12.61
CA LYS A 54 -22.27 14.11 13.75
C LYS A 54 -23.75 14.21 13.38
N VAL A 55 -24.08 13.68 12.23
CA VAL A 55 -25.46 13.69 11.72
C VAL A 55 -26.06 12.30 11.67
N GLY A 56 -25.48 11.36 12.40
CA GLY A 56 -25.91 9.98 12.36
C GLY A 56 -25.21 9.28 11.21
N LYS A 57 -25.96 8.88 10.20
CA LYS A 57 -25.41 8.18 9.04
C LYS A 57 -24.79 9.20 8.10
N GLN A 58 -23.48 9.06 7.84
CA GLN A 58 -22.84 9.82 6.76
C GLN A 58 -22.34 8.83 5.73
N ARG A 59 -22.52 9.18 4.47
CA ARG A 59 -22.24 8.24 3.41
C ARG A 59 -20.90 8.55 2.74
N LEU A 60 -20.19 7.48 2.39
CA LEU A 60 -18.91 7.56 1.70
C LEU A 60 -19.05 6.72 0.44
N SER A 61 -18.79 7.32 -0.71
CA SER A 61 -19.03 6.64 -1.98
C SER A 61 -17.79 5.97 -2.53
N ILE A 62 -17.92 4.69 -2.82
CA ILE A 62 -16.93 3.94 -3.58
C ILE A 62 -17.69 3.41 -4.81
N GLY A 63 -17.77 4.25 -5.81
CA GLY A 63 -18.51 3.90 -7.02
C GLY A 63 -17.68 3.12 -8.00
N THR A 64 -18.18 3.04 -9.22
CA THR A 64 -17.50 2.30 -10.28
C THR A 64 -16.12 2.91 -10.53
N ASN A 65 -15.11 2.05 -10.65
CA ASN A 65 -13.71 2.42 -10.85
C ASN A 65 -13.06 3.07 -9.65
N CYS A 66 -13.69 2.98 -8.49
CA CYS A 66 -13.09 3.49 -7.25
C CYS A 66 -12.51 2.35 -6.40
N ASP A 67 -12.48 1.14 -6.92
CA ASP A 67 -12.08 -0.04 -6.16
C ASP A 67 -10.57 -0.25 -6.13
N ARG A 68 -9.84 0.82 -5.97
CA ARG A 68 -8.39 0.76 -5.77
C ARG A 68 -8.13 1.09 -4.32
N ILE A 69 -7.19 0.39 -3.74
CA ILE A 69 -6.97 0.50 -2.30
C ILE A 69 -6.63 1.95 -1.89
N ALA A 70 -5.78 2.62 -2.68
CA ALA A 70 -5.39 3.98 -2.30
C ALA A 70 -6.55 4.96 -2.44
N THR A 71 -7.44 4.76 -3.41
CA THR A 71 -8.61 5.61 -3.54
C THR A 71 -9.53 5.45 -2.32
N ILE A 72 -9.69 4.22 -1.86
CA ILE A 72 -10.51 3.97 -0.68
C ILE A 72 -9.85 4.58 0.55
N GLU A 73 -8.55 4.38 0.71
CA GLU A 73 -7.81 4.98 1.83
C GLU A 73 -7.92 6.50 1.80
N HIS A 74 -7.87 7.10 0.62
CA HIS A 74 -8.00 8.53 0.42
C HIS A 74 -9.35 9.04 0.93
N GLU A 75 -10.43 8.34 0.55
CA GLU A 75 -11.75 8.78 0.98
C GLU A 75 -11.92 8.64 2.50
N PHE A 76 -11.34 7.60 3.10
CA PHE A 76 -11.39 7.49 4.54
C PHE A 76 -10.51 8.51 5.25
N LEU A 77 -9.42 8.97 4.62
CA LEU A 77 -8.66 10.09 5.19
C LEU A 77 -9.51 11.36 5.23
N HIS A 78 -10.34 11.58 4.21
CA HIS A 78 -11.29 12.69 4.28
C HIS A 78 -12.22 12.51 5.49
N ALA A 79 -12.80 11.34 5.63
CA ALA A 79 -13.71 11.09 6.75
C ALA A 79 -13.02 11.26 8.10
N LEU A 80 -11.72 11.02 8.15
CA LEU A 80 -10.93 11.18 9.36
C LEU A 80 -10.48 12.63 9.60
N GLY A 81 -10.86 13.54 8.72
CA GLY A 81 -10.65 14.95 8.94
C GLY A 81 -9.65 15.64 8.04
N PHE A 82 -9.16 14.96 7.00
CA PHE A 82 -8.10 15.54 6.18
C PHE A 82 -8.62 16.09 4.86
N TRP A 83 -8.18 17.30 4.55
CA TRP A 83 -8.45 17.97 3.28
C TRP A 83 -7.36 17.55 2.27
N HIS A 84 -7.51 18.00 1.04
CA HIS A 84 -6.48 17.72 0.05
C HIS A 84 -5.19 18.48 0.37
N GLU A 85 -4.08 17.91 -0.01
CA GLU A 85 -2.78 18.51 0.31
C GLU A 85 -2.61 19.86 -0.38
N GLN A 86 -3.11 20.00 -1.63
CA GLN A 86 -2.99 21.26 -2.34
C GLN A 86 -3.96 22.32 -1.82
N SER A 87 -4.77 21.98 -0.84
CA SER A 87 -5.66 22.96 -0.20
C SER A 87 -5.05 23.60 1.04
N ARG A 88 -3.83 23.22 1.38
CA ARG A 88 -3.13 23.78 2.54
C ARG A 88 -2.94 25.28 2.35
N SER A 89 -2.89 26.00 3.46
CA SER A 89 -2.71 27.45 3.42
C SER A 89 -1.36 27.85 2.81
N ASP A 90 -0.37 26.95 2.87
CA ASP A 90 0.95 27.24 2.31
C ASP A 90 1.16 26.66 0.90
N ARG A 91 0.10 26.15 0.27
CA ARG A 91 0.27 25.42 -0.99
C ARG A 91 0.91 26.24 -2.08
N ASP A 92 0.68 27.57 -2.10
CA ASP A 92 1.23 28.40 -3.18
C ASP A 92 2.75 28.56 -3.09
N ASP A 93 3.36 28.14 -2.00
CA ASP A 93 4.82 28.06 -1.93
C ASP A 93 5.37 26.84 -2.70
N TYR A 94 4.52 25.88 -3.00
CA TYR A 94 4.95 24.61 -3.56
C TYR A 94 4.38 24.33 -4.94
N VAL A 95 3.19 24.82 -5.24
CA VAL A 95 2.58 24.62 -6.54
C VAL A 95 1.96 25.93 -7.02
N GLN A 96 1.80 26.04 -8.34
CA GLN A 96 1.06 27.12 -8.95
C GLN A 96 -0.19 26.54 -9.55
N ILE A 97 -1.34 27.10 -9.19
CA ILE A 97 -2.62 26.72 -9.81
C ILE A 97 -2.80 27.58 -11.05
N VAL A 98 -3.06 26.95 -12.18
CA VAL A 98 -3.27 27.67 -13.44
C VAL A 98 -4.77 27.73 -13.67
N TRP A 99 -5.38 28.80 -13.18
CA TRP A 99 -6.84 28.90 -13.05
C TRP A 99 -7.57 28.81 -14.38
N ASP A 100 -7.02 29.39 -15.42
CA ASP A 100 -7.70 29.36 -16.71
C ASP A 100 -7.61 28.01 -17.41
N ARG A 101 -6.89 27.06 -16.86
CA ARG A 101 -6.85 25.69 -17.38
C ARG A 101 -7.84 24.77 -16.66
N ILE A 102 -8.58 25.28 -15.68
CA ILE A 102 -9.51 24.49 -14.91
C ILE A 102 -10.87 24.48 -15.59
N LEU A 103 -11.52 23.31 -15.62
CA LEU A 103 -12.88 23.21 -16.16
C LEU A 103 -13.78 24.24 -15.48
N GLU A 104 -14.59 24.91 -16.29
CA GLU A 104 -15.49 25.93 -15.78
C GLU A 104 -16.42 25.34 -14.72
N GLY A 105 -16.53 26.01 -13.60
CA GLY A 105 -17.37 25.57 -12.51
C GLY A 105 -16.66 24.67 -11.51
N ARG A 106 -15.41 24.31 -11.76
CA ARG A 106 -14.67 23.43 -10.87
C ARG A 106 -13.56 24.15 -10.11
N GLU A 107 -13.52 25.47 -10.22
CA GLU A 107 -12.43 26.24 -9.59
C GLU A 107 -12.42 26.09 -8.07
N HIS A 108 -13.58 25.89 -7.47
CA HIS A 108 -13.66 25.76 -6.01
C HIS A 108 -12.91 24.55 -5.48
N ASN A 109 -12.61 23.57 -6.31
CA ASN A 109 -11.84 22.41 -5.89
C ASN A 109 -10.38 22.76 -5.62
N PHE A 110 -9.96 23.97 -5.99
CA PHE A 110 -8.58 24.42 -5.76
C PHE A 110 -8.51 25.49 -4.67
N ASN A 111 -9.54 25.62 -3.84
CA ASN A 111 -9.52 26.56 -2.74
C ASN A 111 -8.51 26.14 -1.69
N THR A 112 -8.00 27.11 -0.94
CA THR A 112 -7.19 26.80 0.24
C THR A 112 -8.02 27.03 1.50
N TYR A 113 -7.57 26.39 2.59
CA TYR A 113 -8.21 26.55 3.88
C TYR A 113 -7.14 26.94 4.88
N ASP A 114 -7.48 27.83 5.81
CA ASP A 114 -6.49 28.28 6.79
C ASP A 114 -6.27 27.18 7.85
N ASP A 115 -5.31 27.42 8.73
CA ASP A 115 -4.89 26.39 9.68
C ASP A 115 -5.93 26.10 10.75
N THR A 116 -6.94 26.95 10.88
CA THR A 116 -8.01 26.66 11.84
C THR A 116 -8.98 25.61 11.29
N VAL A 117 -9.05 25.51 9.96
CA VAL A 117 -9.89 24.51 9.30
C VAL A 117 -9.08 23.29 8.91
N SER A 118 -7.87 23.50 8.42
CA SER A 118 -7.04 22.42 7.90
C SER A 118 -5.64 22.57 8.48
N SER A 119 -5.42 22.03 9.66
CA SER A 119 -4.12 22.13 10.28
C SER A 119 -3.11 21.22 9.57
N SER A 120 -1.89 21.71 9.42
CA SER A 120 -0.80 20.88 8.90
C SER A 120 -0.24 19.95 9.98
N LEU A 121 -0.63 20.15 11.25
CA LEU A 121 -0.12 19.36 12.36
C LEU A 121 1.42 19.41 12.44
N GLY A 122 2.01 20.48 11.94
CA GLY A 122 3.45 20.66 11.97
C GLY A 122 4.21 19.85 10.94
N VAL A 123 3.52 19.26 9.97
CA VAL A 123 4.17 18.42 8.96
C VAL A 123 4.36 19.23 7.69
N PRO A 124 5.56 19.25 7.09
CA PRO A 124 5.77 20.02 5.88
C PRO A 124 4.95 19.50 4.69
N TYR A 125 4.72 20.39 3.72
CA TYR A 125 4.00 20.07 2.49
C TYR A 125 4.63 18.85 1.81
N ASP A 126 3.79 17.93 1.33
CA ASP A 126 4.27 16.69 0.76
C ASP A 126 3.70 16.48 -0.63
N TYR A 127 4.54 16.64 -1.65
CA TYR A 127 4.12 16.36 -3.02
C TYR A 127 3.68 14.90 -3.20
N ASN A 128 4.18 14.00 -2.35
CA ASN A 128 3.88 12.58 -2.48
C ASN A 128 2.66 12.13 -1.70
N SER A 129 1.96 13.06 -1.06
CA SER A 129 0.77 12.72 -0.28
C SER A 129 -0.30 12.09 -1.18
N MET A 130 -0.97 11.05 -0.68
CA MET A 130 -2.09 10.49 -1.44
C MET A 130 -3.28 11.44 -1.47
N MET A 131 -3.23 12.52 -0.70
CA MET A 131 -4.28 13.52 -0.71
C MET A 131 -4.00 14.67 -1.69
N HIS A 132 -2.96 14.55 -2.51
CA HIS A 132 -2.59 15.59 -3.45
C HIS A 132 -3.15 15.27 -4.83
N TYR A 133 -3.75 16.26 -5.47
CA TYR A 133 -4.22 16.12 -6.84
C TYR A 133 -3.05 15.89 -7.79
N SER A 134 -3.32 15.27 -8.92
CA SER A 134 -2.34 15.17 -10.01
C SER A 134 -2.28 16.47 -10.78
N LYS A 135 -1.27 16.60 -11.64
CA LYS A 135 -1.06 17.82 -12.39
C LYS A 135 -2.21 18.13 -13.35
N GLY A 136 -2.93 17.11 -13.78
CA GLY A 136 -4.03 17.30 -14.72
C GLY A 136 -5.41 17.35 -14.12
N ALA A 137 -5.52 17.50 -12.80
CA ALA A 137 -6.82 17.46 -12.14
C ALA A 137 -7.74 18.57 -12.70
N PHE A 138 -8.93 18.18 -13.13
CA PHE A 138 -9.94 19.10 -13.66
C PHE A 138 -9.45 19.98 -14.82
N GLN A 139 -8.52 19.47 -15.62
CA GLN A 139 -8.02 20.26 -16.76
C GLN A 139 -9.09 20.37 -17.83
N ASN A 140 -9.14 21.53 -18.47
CA ASN A 140 -10.10 21.77 -19.54
C ASN A 140 -9.52 21.45 -20.92
N GLY A 141 -8.28 21.07 -20.99
CA GLY A 141 -7.58 20.68 -22.20
C GLY A 141 -6.45 19.76 -21.86
N SER A 142 -5.32 19.94 -22.51
CA SER A 142 -4.17 19.05 -22.29
C SER A 142 -3.11 19.65 -21.39
N GLU A 143 -3.24 20.91 -21.01
CA GLU A 143 -2.21 21.58 -20.19
C GLU A 143 -2.53 21.41 -18.71
N PRO A 144 -1.50 21.27 -17.87
CA PRO A 144 -1.74 20.99 -16.45
C PRO A 144 -2.40 22.15 -15.72
N THR A 145 -3.25 21.81 -14.76
CA THR A 145 -3.87 22.79 -13.86
C THR A 145 -2.97 23.07 -12.66
N ILE A 146 -2.07 22.15 -12.33
CA ILE A 146 -1.15 22.32 -11.21
C ILE A 146 0.27 22.18 -11.73
N VAL A 147 1.10 23.19 -11.48
CA VAL A 147 2.49 23.18 -11.86
C VAL A 147 3.31 23.20 -10.58
N THR A 148 4.15 22.19 -10.36
CA THR A 148 4.96 22.14 -9.15
C THR A 148 6.12 23.13 -9.29
N LYS A 149 6.44 23.84 -8.21
CA LYS A 149 7.53 24.81 -8.26
C LYS A 149 8.90 24.13 -8.35
N ILE A 150 8.97 22.87 -7.98
CA ILE A 150 10.14 22.04 -8.26
C ILE A 150 9.72 21.10 -9.37
N PRO A 151 10.21 21.31 -10.61
CA PRO A 151 9.69 20.53 -11.74
C PRO A 151 9.83 19.02 -11.63
N ALA A 152 10.80 18.55 -10.86
CA ALA A 152 11.00 17.11 -10.69
C ALA A 152 9.80 16.43 -10.05
N PHE A 153 8.93 17.17 -9.36
CA PHE A 153 7.77 16.58 -8.70
C PHE A 153 6.50 16.65 -9.53
N SER A 154 6.59 17.12 -10.76
CA SER A 154 5.41 17.27 -11.61
C SER A 154 4.65 15.95 -11.78
N ASP A 155 5.39 14.85 -11.92
CA ASP A 155 4.77 13.55 -12.10
C ASP A 155 4.74 12.73 -10.80
N VAL A 156 5.17 13.32 -9.69
CA VAL A 156 5.04 12.69 -8.38
C VAL A 156 3.68 12.97 -7.78
N ILE A 157 3.19 14.22 -7.94
CA ILE A 157 1.89 14.56 -7.37
C ILE A 157 0.81 13.68 -7.98
N GLY A 158 -0.20 13.37 -7.19
CA GLY A 158 -1.32 12.55 -7.64
C GLY A 158 -1.12 11.06 -7.46
N GLN A 159 -0.11 10.63 -6.70
CA GLN A 159 0.12 9.21 -6.53
C GLN A 159 -1.06 8.54 -5.81
N ARG A 160 -1.38 7.34 -6.24
CA ARG A 160 -2.44 6.55 -5.62
C ARG A 160 -1.92 5.13 -5.40
N MET A 161 -0.73 5.03 -4.77
CA MET A 161 -0.19 3.74 -4.38
C MET A 161 -0.55 3.42 -2.94
N GLU A 162 -0.12 4.29 -2.01
CA GLU A 162 -0.36 4.06 -0.59
C GLU A 162 -0.12 5.36 0.19
N PHE A 163 -0.36 5.32 1.50
CA PHE A 163 -0.06 6.45 2.38
C PHE A 163 1.41 6.85 2.25
N SER A 164 1.66 8.13 2.13
CA SER A 164 3.04 8.60 2.28
C SER A 164 3.40 8.69 3.75
N ASP A 165 4.69 8.85 4.03
CA ASP A 165 5.14 9.04 5.41
C ASP A 165 4.46 10.26 6.04
N SER A 166 4.28 11.33 5.27
CA SER A 166 3.63 12.54 5.80
C SER A 166 2.15 12.31 6.06
N ASP A 167 1.49 11.54 5.20
CA ASP A 167 0.08 11.20 5.45
C ASP A 167 -0.05 10.50 6.79
N LEU A 168 0.81 9.52 7.04
CA LEU A 168 0.74 8.76 8.27
C LEU A 168 1.13 9.60 9.48
N LEU A 169 2.14 10.45 9.33
CA LEU A 169 2.57 11.30 10.43
C LEU A 169 1.44 12.23 10.85
N LYS A 170 0.75 12.83 9.88
CA LYS A 170 -0.37 13.71 10.20
C LYS A 170 -1.50 12.96 10.88
N LEU A 171 -1.88 11.81 10.35
CA LEU A 171 -2.96 11.04 10.93
C LEU A 171 -2.59 10.56 12.33
N ASN A 172 -1.40 10.05 12.50
CA ASN A 172 -0.97 9.53 13.79
C ASN A 172 -0.83 10.65 14.83
N ARG A 173 -0.46 11.85 14.41
CA ARG A 173 -0.45 12.99 15.32
C ARG A 173 -1.86 13.42 15.71
N LEU A 174 -2.76 13.49 14.73
CA LEU A 174 -4.12 13.95 15.02
C LEU A 174 -4.83 13.02 15.98
N TYR A 175 -4.67 11.73 15.81
CA TYR A 175 -5.35 10.74 16.63
C TYR A 175 -4.50 10.23 17.79
N LYS A 176 -3.30 10.80 17.96
CA LYS A 176 -2.39 10.48 19.07
C LYS A 176 -2.08 9.00 19.15
N CYS A 177 -1.84 8.40 17.98
CA CYS A 177 -1.51 6.99 17.91
C CYS A 177 -0.11 6.75 18.45
N THR A 178 0.06 5.68 19.24
CA THR A 178 1.38 5.31 19.72
C THR A 178 1.99 4.20 18.87
N GLN A 179 1.14 3.38 18.23
CA GLN A 179 1.63 2.37 17.29
C GLN A 179 0.46 1.85 16.46
N GLY A 180 0.77 1.11 15.41
CA GLY A 180 -0.25 0.46 14.61
C GLY A 180 -0.87 -0.69 15.38
N SER A 181 -2.17 -0.91 15.21
CA SER A 181 -2.87 -1.89 16.03
C SER A 181 -2.51 -3.34 15.65
N THR A 182 -2.09 -3.57 14.42
CA THR A 182 -1.71 -4.93 14.00
C THR A 182 -0.22 -5.07 13.74
N PHE A 183 0.56 -4.04 13.99
CA PHE A 183 2.00 -4.12 13.84
C PHE A 183 2.61 -4.72 15.10
N LEU A 184 3.49 -5.69 14.95
CA LEU A 184 4.15 -6.30 16.11
C LEU A 184 5.64 -5.95 16.17
N ASP A 185 6.38 -6.09 15.08
CA ASP A 185 7.81 -5.85 15.13
C ASP A 185 8.40 -5.69 13.73
N SER A 186 9.55 -5.02 13.67
CA SER A 186 10.27 -4.84 12.41
C SER A 186 11.74 -4.64 12.74
N CYS A 187 12.63 -5.29 11.99
CA CYS A 187 14.06 -5.14 12.23
C CYS A 187 14.85 -5.22 10.95
N ASP A 188 15.67 -4.18 10.69
CA ASP A 188 16.59 -4.18 9.56
C ASP A 188 18.03 -4.32 10.01
N PHE A 189 18.27 -4.57 11.29
CA PHE A 189 19.57 -4.80 11.88
C PHE A 189 20.55 -3.62 11.76
N GLU A 190 20.03 -2.43 11.43
CA GLU A 190 20.92 -1.27 11.34
C GLU A 190 21.33 -0.75 12.72
N ARG A 191 20.66 -1.17 13.78
CA ARG A 191 21.02 -0.78 15.13
C ARG A 191 21.83 -1.89 15.79
N GLU A 192 22.82 -1.50 16.56
CA GLU A 192 23.71 -2.46 17.23
C GLU A 192 22.98 -3.39 18.18
N ASN A 193 21.89 -2.92 18.78
CA ASN A 193 21.16 -3.74 19.74
C ASN A 193 20.30 -4.80 19.05
N ILE A 194 20.35 -4.89 17.73
CA ILE A 194 19.60 -5.84 16.91
C ILE A 194 18.11 -5.90 17.29
N CYS A 195 17.52 -4.72 17.52
CA CYS A 195 16.08 -4.55 17.79
C CYS A 195 15.64 -5.33 19.04
N GLY A 196 16.53 -5.49 20.00
CA GLY A 196 16.18 -6.22 21.20
C GLY A 196 16.10 -7.74 21.03
N MET A 197 16.63 -8.27 19.93
CA MET A 197 16.68 -9.71 19.76
C MET A 197 17.74 -10.31 20.69
N ILE A 198 17.59 -11.59 21.03
CA ILE A 198 18.52 -12.26 21.94
C ILE A 198 19.10 -13.50 21.27
N GLN A 199 20.35 -13.81 21.63
CA GLN A 199 21.02 -15.01 21.19
C GLN A 199 20.66 -16.14 22.10
N GLY A 200 20.62 -17.37 21.61
CA GLY A 200 20.34 -18.51 22.43
C GLY A 200 21.49 -18.81 23.39
N UNK A 201 21.17 -19.30 24.23
CA UNK A 201 22.11 -19.58 25.20
C UNK A 201 22.21 -21.05 25.35
N GLY A 202 22.76 -21.71 25.04
CA GLY A 202 22.92 -23.16 25.15
C GLY A 202 23.18 -23.85 23.81
N ASP A 203 23.22 -23.08 22.76
CA ASP A 203 23.55 -23.58 21.43
C ASP A 203 25.08 -23.51 21.25
N GLN A 204 25.56 -23.95 20.08
CA GLN A 204 27.00 -24.09 19.86
C GLN A 204 27.58 -22.91 19.09
N ALA A 205 26.74 -22.08 18.47
CA ALA A 205 27.19 -20.98 17.65
C ALA A 205 26.24 -19.79 17.80
N ASP A 206 26.64 -18.67 17.25
CA ASP A 206 25.84 -17.45 17.34
C ASP A 206 25.61 -16.86 15.96
N TRP A 207 24.53 -16.14 15.85
CA TRP A 207 24.32 -15.25 14.72
C TRP A 207 25.12 -13.97 14.98
N VAL A 208 25.78 -13.46 13.96
CA VAL A 208 26.64 -12.30 14.10
C VAL A 208 26.13 -11.19 13.18
N ARG A 209 26.13 -9.97 13.68
CA ARG A 209 25.72 -8.79 12.92
C ARG A 209 26.91 -8.34 12.06
N VAL A 210 26.77 -8.43 10.75
CA VAL A 210 27.88 -8.19 9.82
C VAL A 210 27.41 -7.31 8.65
N VAL A 211 28.37 -6.77 7.91
CA VAL A 211 28.07 -6.00 6.69
C VAL A 211 28.32 -6.84 5.44
N SER A 212 29.03 -7.94 5.57
CA SER A 212 29.24 -8.89 4.47
C SER A 212 29.69 -10.20 5.07
N ALA A 213 29.55 -11.29 4.33
CA ALA A 213 29.93 -12.60 4.80
C ALA A 213 30.76 -13.30 3.72
N ALA A 214 31.88 -13.85 4.16
CA ALA A 214 32.74 -14.57 3.20
C ALA A 214 31.99 -15.78 2.67
N UNK A 215 32.01 -15.76 1.36
CA UNK A 215 31.29 -16.78 0.75
C UNK A 215 29.79 -16.67 0.92
N GLY A 216 29.37 -15.57 1.21
CA GLY A 216 27.96 -15.29 1.41
C GLY A 216 27.55 -13.96 0.83
N PRO A 217 26.53 -13.29 1.41
CA PRO A 217 26.12 -12.00 0.83
C PRO A 217 27.19 -10.93 0.94
N ASP A 218 27.40 -10.19 -0.15
CA ASP A 218 28.33 -9.06 -0.14
C ASP A 218 27.70 -7.84 0.49
N THR A 219 26.39 -7.77 0.54
CA THR A 219 25.66 -6.64 1.09
C THR A 219 24.44 -7.14 1.83
N ASP A 220 23.89 -6.29 2.70
CA ASP A 220 22.59 -6.56 3.31
C ASP A 220 21.49 -6.44 2.25
N TYR A 221 20.28 -6.77 2.61
CA TYR A 221 19.15 -6.59 1.70
C TYR A 221 18.59 -5.18 1.76
N SER A 222 18.55 -4.57 2.96
CA SER A 222 17.95 -3.25 3.12
C SER A 222 18.55 -2.21 2.17
N ASN A 223 19.85 -2.22 2.03
CA ASN A 223 20.57 -1.19 1.27
C ASN A 223 21.14 -1.68 -0.05
N MET A 224 20.77 -2.87 -0.47
CA MET A 224 21.33 -3.45 -1.67
C MET A 224 21.07 -2.57 -2.88
N GLY A 225 22.11 -2.28 -3.65
CA GLY A 225 21.96 -1.42 -4.81
C GLY A 225 22.07 0.07 -4.53
N LYS A 226 22.25 0.44 -3.27
CA LYS A 226 22.41 1.83 -2.89
C LYS A 226 23.87 2.08 -2.55
N CYS A 227 24.32 3.31 -2.67
CA CYS A 227 25.69 3.63 -2.34
C CYS A 227 25.83 4.35 -1.01
N THR A 228 24.85 4.22 -0.14
CA THR A 228 24.89 4.85 1.16
C THR A 228 25.76 4.10 2.15
N GLY A 229 26.69 3.35 1.67
CA GLY A 229 27.53 2.57 2.54
C GLY A 229 26.96 1.21 2.80
N SER A 230 27.57 0.49 3.69
CA SER A 230 27.15 -0.87 3.97
C SER A 230 26.10 -0.86 5.06
N GLY A 231 25.11 -1.69 4.89
CA GLY A 231 24.17 -1.98 5.94
C GLY A 231 24.48 -3.30 6.60
N TYR A 232 23.73 -3.62 7.64
CA TYR A 232 24.01 -4.80 8.45
C TYR A 232 22.92 -5.85 8.28
N PHE A 233 23.32 -7.09 8.46
CA PHE A 233 22.40 -8.24 8.50
C PHE A 233 22.95 -9.25 9.49
N MET A 234 22.19 -10.30 9.79
CA MET A 234 22.64 -11.34 10.70
C MET A 234 23.10 -12.55 9.92
N HIS A 235 24.23 -13.13 10.33
CA HIS A 235 24.85 -14.23 9.62
C HIS A 235 25.30 -15.31 10.60
N PHE A 236 25.01 -16.56 10.26
CA PHE A 236 25.50 -17.73 10.95
C PHE A 236 26.46 -18.45 10.01
N SER A 237 27.76 -18.41 10.33
CA SER A 237 28.81 -19.02 9.51
C SER A 237 28.80 -20.53 9.74
N THR A 238 28.38 -21.28 8.75
CA THR A 238 28.33 -22.74 8.89
C THR A 238 29.63 -23.41 8.45
N GLY A 239 30.49 -22.70 7.74
CA GLY A 239 31.76 -23.27 7.30
C GLY A 239 32.67 -23.68 8.46
N ALA A 240 32.64 -22.90 9.54
CA ALA A 240 33.46 -23.21 10.70
C ALA A 240 32.74 -24.07 11.74
N ALA A 241 31.48 -24.43 11.49
CA ALA A 241 30.68 -25.17 12.45
C ALA A 241 30.79 -26.67 12.21
N ASN A 242 30.48 -27.44 13.23
CA ASN A 242 30.40 -28.90 13.12
C ASN A 242 28.99 -29.31 12.75
N THR A 243 28.88 -30.48 12.10
CA THR A 243 27.56 -31.00 11.74
C THR A 243 26.68 -31.11 12.99
N GLY A 244 25.48 -30.58 12.89
CA GLY A 244 24.53 -30.55 13.98
C GLY A 244 24.59 -29.32 14.86
N ASP A 245 25.60 -28.47 14.69
CA ASP A 245 25.67 -27.22 15.46
C ASP A 245 24.52 -26.31 15.09
N THR A 246 23.99 -25.61 16.09
CA THR A 246 22.88 -24.70 15.91
C THR A 246 23.23 -23.29 16.38
N ALA A 247 22.56 -22.33 15.81
CA ALA A 247 22.61 -20.96 16.28
C ALA A 247 21.17 -20.43 16.37
N VAL A 248 20.81 -19.90 17.53
CA VAL A 248 19.43 -19.50 17.81
C VAL A 248 19.36 -18.01 18.05
N LEU A 249 18.40 -17.37 17.38
CA LEU A 249 18.16 -15.94 17.53
C LEU A 249 16.67 -15.76 17.79
N GLU A 250 16.31 -15.04 18.85
CA GLU A 250 14.92 -14.87 19.23
C GLU A 250 14.54 -13.39 19.20
N SER A 251 13.34 -13.09 18.79
CA SER A 251 12.84 -11.73 18.78
C SER A 251 12.57 -11.23 20.20
N ARG A 252 12.34 -9.95 20.33
CA ARG A 252 11.80 -9.43 21.58
C ARG A 252 10.40 -10.00 21.81
N LEU A 253 9.88 -9.83 23.02
CA LEU A 253 8.53 -10.29 23.33
C LEU A 253 7.51 -9.45 22.56
N VAL A 254 6.53 -10.12 22.00
CA VAL A 254 5.42 -9.44 21.34
C VAL A 254 4.11 -9.95 21.91
N TYR A 255 3.08 -9.12 21.81
CA TYR A 255 1.80 -9.34 22.48
C TYR A 255 0.68 -9.39 21.45
N PRO A 256 0.26 -10.59 21.04
CA PRO A 256 -0.73 -10.71 19.97
C PRO A 256 -2.13 -10.36 20.47
N LYS A 257 -2.97 -9.88 19.58
CA LYS A 257 -4.36 -9.55 19.88
C LYS A 257 -5.35 -10.28 18.99
N ARG A 258 -4.90 -10.76 17.83
CA ARG A 258 -5.83 -11.30 16.83
C ARG A 258 -5.68 -12.79 16.61
N GLY A 259 -4.61 -13.38 17.07
CA GLY A 259 -4.47 -14.83 17.00
C GLY A 259 -3.92 -15.36 15.69
N TYR A 260 -3.55 -14.50 14.75
CA TYR A 260 -2.87 -14.92 13.53
C TYR A 260 -1.86 -13.84 13.18
N GLN A 261 -0.76 -14.23 12.56
CA GLN A 261 0.30 -13.30 12.21
C GLN A 261 0.95 -13.71 10.91
N CYS A 262 1.64 -12.78 10.29
CA CYS A 262 2.50 -13.05 9.16
C CYS A 262 3.92 -12.60 9.52
N LEU A 263 4.85 -13.52 9.46
CA LEU A 263 6.27 -13.26 9.62
C LEU A 263 6.87 -13.17 8.23
N GLN A 264 7.55 -12.05 7.93
CA GLN A 264 8.13 -11.84 6.62
C GLN A 264 9.59 -11.49 6.82
N PHE A 265 10.48 -12.08 6.04
CA PHE A 265 11.90 -11.78 6.15
C PHE A 265 12.63 -12.17 4.88
N PHE A 266 13.84 -11.65 4.73
CA PHE A 266 14.72 -12.05 3.63
C PHE A 266 15.78 -12.98 4.17
N TYR A 267 16.07 -14.02 3.41
CA TYR A 267 16.93 -15.12 3.80
C TYR A 267 17.89 -15.45 2.65
N TYR A 268 19.13 -15.69 3.00
CA TYR A 268 20.15 -16.02 2.02
C TYR A 268 20.89 -17.25 2.54
N ASN A 269 20.84 -18.36 1.79
CA ASN A 269 21.58 -19.56 2.13
C ASN A 269 22.77 -19.69 1.18
N SER A 270 23.96 -19.39 1.66
CA SER A 270 25.18 -19.49 0.88
C SER A 270 25.99 -20.73 1.28
N ALA A 271 25.40 -21.60 2.06
CA ALA A 271 26.07 -22.83 2.52
C ALA A 271 25.67 -24.01 1.65
N GLY A 272 24.97 -24.98 2.20
CA GLY A 272 24.62 -26.17 1.45
C GLY A 272 23.14 -26.51 1.59
N PRO A 273 22.67 -27.44 0.79
CA PRO A 273 21.26 -27.81 0.85
C PRO A 273 20.88 -28.53 2.15
N SER A 274 21.85 -29.06 2.86
CA SER A 274 21.55 -29.71 4.13
C SER A 274 21.58 -28.77 5.33
N ASP A 275 22.02 -27.52 5.14
CA ASP A 275 21.93 -26.51 6.20
C ASP A 275 20.51 -25.97 6.20
N THR A 276 19.91 -25.83 7.38
CA THR A 276 18.48 -25.49 7.46
C THR A 276 18.25 -24.33 8.39
N LEU A 277 17.17 -23.62 8.13
CA LEU A 277 16.65 -22.61 9.04
C LEU A 277 15.28 -23.06 9.51
N LYS A 278 15.12 -23.24 10.82
CA LYS A 278 13.83 -23.57 11.39
C LYS A 278 13.24 -22.35 12.05
N ILE A 279 11.93 -22.21 11.93
CA ILE A 279 11.19 -21.16 12.59
C ILE A 279 10.35 -21.79 13.68
N HIS A 280 10.49 -21.26 14.88
CA HIS A 280 9.68 -21.67 16.02
C HIS A 280 9.05 -20.43 16.64
N VAL A 281 8.11 -20.65 17.55
CA VAL A 281 7.65 -19.59 18.44
C VAL A 281 7.85 -20.08 19.87
N ARG A 282 8.23 -19.18 20.75
CA ARG A 282 8.31 -19.48 22.18
C ARG A 282 7.15 -18.75 22.84
N GLU A 283 6.23 -19.53 23.40
CA GLU A 283 4.99 -18.99 23.95
C GLU A 283 5.05 -19.02 25.47
N TYR A 284 4.56 -17.97 26.09
CA TYR A 284 4.67 -17.78 27.53
C TYR A 284 3.27 -17.70 28.15
N ASP A 285 3.12 -18.34 29.31
CA ASP A 285 1.92 -18.18 30.12
C ASP A 285 2.30 -18.42 31.58
N GLU A 286 1.31 -18.37 32.46
CA GLU A 286 1.60 -18.53 33.89
C GLU A 286 2.15 -19.90 34.22
N ALA A 287 1.71 -20.92 33.52
CA ALA A 287 2.20 -22.27 33.74
C ALA A 287 3.62 -22.46 33.21
N ASN A 288 4.02 -21.69 32.22
CA ASN A 288 5.34 -21.79 31.61
C ASN A 288 5.96 -20.40 31.50
N PRO A 289 6.45 -19.87 32.63
CA PRO A 289 6.98 -18.50 32.60
C PRO A 289 8.28 -18.34 31.82
N SER A 290 9.01 -19.44 31.61
CA SER A 290 10.24 -19.40 30.79
C SER A 290 9.96 -19.69 29.33
N GLY A 291 8.72 -19.95 28.99
CA GLY A 291 8.31 -20.17 27.60
C GLY A 291 8.37 -21.62 27.18
N THR A 292 7.48 -21.95 26.23
CA THR A 292 7.45 -23.29 25.63
C THR A 292 7.73 -23.14 24.14
N LEU A 293 8.72 -23.84 23.64
CA LEU A 293 9.08 -23.75 22.22
C LEU A 293 8.13 -24.60 21.39
N ARG A 294 7.61 -24.03 20.34
CA ARG A 294 6.72 -24.75 19.42
C ARG A 294 7.24 -24.58 17.99
N PHE A 295 7.50 -25.71 17.35
CA PHE A 295 8.02 -25.72 15.98
C PHE A 295 6.96 -25.26 14.99
N ILE A 296 7.33 -24.44 14.01
CA ILE A 296 6.42 -23.98 12.98
C ILE A 296 6.79 -24.59 11.63
N THR A 297 8.01 -24.36 11.15
CA THR A 297 8.37 -24.84 9.81
C THR A 297 9.89 -24.88 9.66
N THR A 298 10.34 -25.58 8.63
CA THR A 298 11.75 -25.60 8.23
C THR A 298 11.86 -25.06 6.82
N LEU A 299 12.78 -24.13 6.63
CA LEU A 299 13.07 -23.63 5.29
C LEU A 299 14.15 -24.53 4.69
N THR A 300 13.80 -25.17 3.59
CA THR A 300 14.71 -26.08 2.91
C THR A 300 14.81 -25.67 1.45
N GLY A 301 15.66 -26.32 0.71
CA GLY A 301 15.78 -26.06 -0.71
C GLY A 301 17.22 -25.81 -1.09
N SER A 302 17.47 -25.79 -2.37
CA SER A 302 18.82 -25.58 -2.86
C SER A 302 19.29 -24.17 -2.59
N PRO A 303 20.51 -24.00 -2.16
CA PRO A 303 21.04 -22.65 -1.99
C PRO A 303 21.04 -21.88 -3.29
N GLN A 304 20.77 -20.60 -3.21
CA GLN A 304 20.87 -19.71 -4.35
C GLN A 304 21.65 -18.48 -3.91
N ASP A 305 22.42 -17.93 -4.82
CA ASP A 305 23.24 -16.78 -4.47
C ASP A 305 22.44 -15.50 -4.53
N LEU A 306 21.37 -15.43 -3.77
CA LEU A 306 20.55 -14.23 -3.70
C LEU A 306 19.71 -14.23 -2.44
N TRP A 307 19.29 -13.05 -2.05
CA TRP A 307 18.35 -12.89 -0.95
C TRP A 307 16.95 -13.27 -1.45
N GLN A 308 16.26 -14.09 -0.67
CA GLN A 308 14.92 -14.55 -1.03
C GLN A 308 13.91 -14.15 0.04
N LEU A 309 12.77 -13.69 -0.40
CA LEU A 309 11.68 -13.32 0.50
C LEU A 309 10.92 -14.55 0.96
N HIS A 310 10.68 -14.65 2.25
CA HIS A 310 9.89 -15.73 2.82
C HIS A 310 8.78 -15.19 3.69
N HIS A 311 7.67 -15.89 3.68
CA HIS A 311 6.53 -15.59 4.53
C HIS A 311 6.20 -16.84 5.34
N VAL A 312 5.95 -16.67 6.63
CA VAL A 312 5.55 -17.78 7.49
C VAL A 312 4.30 -17.35 8.23
N SER A 313 3.21 -18.09 8.05
CA SER A 313 1.97 -17.80 8.76
C SER A 313 2.05 -18.36 10.16
N LEU A 314 1.64 -17.56 11.13
CA LEU A 314 1.65 -17.95 12.54
C LEU A 314 0.22 -17.86 13.09
N ASP A 315 -0.01 -18.60 14.17
CA ASP A 315 -1.32 -18.67 14.79
C ASP A 315 -1.24 -18.47 16.30
N VAL A 316 -0.40 -17.58 16.74
CA VAL A 316 -0.06 -17.46 18.17
C VAL A 316 -1.08 -16.59 18.88
N LYS A 317 -1.53 -17.06 20.06
CA LYS A 317 -2.50 -16.34 20.86
C LYS A 317 -1.96 -15.86 22.20
N LYS A 318 -0.77 -16.32 22.60
CA LYS A 318 -0.13 -15.92 23.85
C LYS A 318 1.05 -15.00 23.53
N LYS A 319 1.52 -14.23 24.50
CA LYS A 319 2.74 -13.45 24.27
C LYS A 319 3.86 -14.40 23.87
N PHE A 320 4.72 -13.97 22.97
CA PHE A 320 5.66 -14.89 22.36
C PHE A 320 6.88 -14.19 21.79
N ARG A 321 7.86 -15.01 21.46
CA ARG A 321 9.01 -14.58 20.65
C ARG A 321 9.05 -15.46 19.40
N VAL A 322 9.47 -14.88 18.29
CA VAL A 322 9.79 -15.66 17.10
C VAL A 322 11.22 -16.16 17.27
N VAL A 323 11.46 -17.40 16.92
CA VAL A 323 12.76 -18.06 17.10
C VAL A 323 13.27 -18.51 15.74
N PHE A 324 14.48 -18.06 15.39
CA PHE A 324 15.17 -18.48 14.18
C PHE A 324 16.30 -19.41 14.58
N GLU A 325 16.24 -20.66 14.18
CA GLU A 325 17.26 -21.65 14.52
C GLU A 325 17.95 -22.14 13.25
N GLY A 326 19.19 -21.75 13.08
CA GLY A 326 20.01 -22.27 11.99
C GLY A 326 20.71 -23.53 12.42
N THR A 327 20.84 -24.50 11.52
CA THR A 327 21.50 -25.77 11.82
C THR A 327 22.47 -26.12 10.69
N LYS A 328 23.68 -26.45 11.05
CA LYS A 328 24.69 -26.94 10.10
C LYS A 328 24.36 -28.38 9.73
N GLY A 329 24.24 -28.67 8.46
CA GLY A 329 23.98 -30.02 7.98
C GLY A 329 25.23 -30.82 7.73
N ALA A 330 25.04 -32.02 7.20
CA ALA A 330 26.12 -32.97 7.04
C ALA A 330 27.01 -32.67 5.84
N SER A 331 26.54 -31.91 4.88
CA SER A 331 27.33 -31.63 3.68
C SER A 331 27.25 -30.14 3.37
N GLY A 332 28.21 -29.65 2.63
CA GLY A 332 28.20 -28.25 2.25
C GLY A 332 29.58 -27.71 2.10
N PRO A 333 29.73 -26.52 1.59
CA PRO A 333 31.03 -25.93 1.39
C PRO A 333 31.69 -25.54 2.71
N ALA A 334 32.99 -25.31 2.67
CA ALA A 334 33.76 -24.94 3.84
C ALA A 334 33.57 -23.46 4.22
N ALA A 335 32.73 -22.74 3.51
CA ALA A 335 32.50 -21.33 3.79
C ALA A 335 31.04 -21.00 3.50
N GLY A 336 30.63 -19.82 3.88
CA GLY A 336 29.25 -19.40 3.70
C GLY A 336 28.44 -19.60 4.95
N GLY A 337 27.15 -19.65 4.79
CA GLY A 337 26.25 -19.82 5.93
C GLY A 337 24.85 -19.35 5.64
N LEU A 338 24.14 -19.01 6.69
CA LEU A 338 22.74 -18.58 6.61
C LEU A 338 22.67 -17.12 7.04
N SER A 339 21.89 -16.34 6.30
CA SER A 339 21.80 -14.90 6.58
C SER A 339 20.35 -14.45 6.63
N LEU A 340 20.06 -13.48 7.48
CA LEU A 340 18.71 -12.93 7.67
C LEU A 340 18.75 -11.42 7.63
N ASP A 341 17.72 -10.83 7.04
CA ASP A 341 17.58 -9.38 7.03
C ASP A 341 16.10 -9.00 6.89
N ASP A 342 15.80 -7.75 7.22
CA ASP A 342 14.49 -7.14 6.99
C ASP A 342 13.34 -8.02 7.48
N ILE A 343 13.34 -8.27 8.78
CA ILE A 343 12.29 -9.06 9.42
C ILE A 343 11.11 -8.16 9.74
N ASN A 344 9.91 -8.59 9.41
CA ASN A 344 8.68 -7.89 9.74
C ASN A 344 7.66 -8.87 10.30
N LEU A 345 6.95 -8.46 11.33
CA LEU A 345 5.93 -9.28 11.96
C LEU A 345 4.69 -8.44 12.20
N SER A 346 3.57 -8.91 11.70
CA SER A 346 2.32 -8.18 11.82
C SER A 346 1.16 -9.15 11.95
N GLU A 347 0.03 -8.67 12.49
CA GLU A 347 -1.17 -9.50 12.56
C GLU A 347 -2.00 -9.28 11.30
N THR A 348 -1.47 -9.78 10.21
CA THR A 348 -2.07 -9.71 8.88
C THR A 348 -1.99 -11.09 8.25
N THR A 349 -2.72 -11.27 7.16
CA THR A 349 -2.67 -12.53 6.41
C THR A 349 -1.48 -12.47 5.45
N CYS A 350 -0.70 -13.53 5.41
CA CYS A 350 0.43 -13.58 4.49
C CYS A 350 -0.04 -13.66 3.04
N PRO A 351 0.68 -13.04 2.11
CA PRO A 351 0.47 -13.33 0.70
C PRO A 351 0.81 -14.78 0.41
N GLU A 352 0.23 -15.32 -0.65
CA GLU A 352 0.42 -16.74 -0.93
C GLU A 352 1.64 -17.02 -1.80
N PHE A 353 1.89 -16.17 -2.78
CA PHE A 353 2.92 -16.45 -3.78
C PHE A 353 3.82 -15.27 -4.03
N VAL A 354 5.08 -15.57 -4.31
CA VAL A 354 6.09 -14.55 -4.62
C VAL A 354 6.54 -14.78 -6.06
N TRP A 355 6.40 -13.76 -6.90
CA TRP A 355 6.91 -13.81 -8.26
C TRP A 355 8.00 -12.76 -8.41
N ARG A 356 9.23 -13.22 -8.58
CA ARG A 356 10.38 -12.34 -8.71
C ARG A 356 10.70 -12.15 -10.17
N VAL A 357 10.81 -10.90 -10.61
CA VAL A 357 11.19 -10.58 -11.98
C VAL A 357 12.57 -9.95 -11.91
N LYS A 358 13.56 -10.65 -12.44
CA LYS A 358 14.95 -10.23 -12.36
C LYS A 358 15.24 -9.13 -13.36
N ASN A 359 16.17 -8.24 -12.99
CA ASN A 359 16.66 -7.18 -13.87
C ASN A 359 15.49 -6.37 -14.44
N PHE A 360 14.65 -5.89 -13.56
CA PHE A 360 13.34 -5.35 -13.96
C PHE A 360 13.45 -4.05 -14.73
N SER A 361 14.42 -3.19 -14.42
CA SER A 361 14.60 -1.96 -15.21
C SER A 361 14.87 -2.30 -16.66
N HIS A 362 15.73 -3.29 -16.90
CA HIS A 362 16.05 -3.73 -18.26
C HIS A 362 14.79 -4.32 -18.93
N VAL A 363 14.02 -5.08 -18.18
CA VAL A 363 12.78 -5.67 -18.71
C VAL A 363 11.82 -4.55 -19.15
N MET A 364 11.66 -3.52 -18.33
CA MET A 364 10.80 -2.40 -18.69
C MET A 364 11.34 -1.62 -19.90
N ASP A 365 12.67 -1.45 -19.95
CA ASP A 365 13.25 -0.60 -21.00
C ASP A 365 13.32 -1.30 -22.35
N THR A 366 13.34 -2.61 -22.38
CA THR A 366 13.59 -3.35 -23.62
C THR A 366 12.41 -4.16 -24.14
N THR A 367 11.42 -4.43 -23.30
CA THR A 367 10.27 -5.22 -23.78
C THR A 367 9.41 -4.36 -24.70
N PRO A 368 9.07 -4.85 -25.89
CA PRO A 368 8.24 -4.03 -26.79
C PRO A 368 6.83 -3.83 -26.27
N LEU A 369 6.21 -2.75 -26.72
CA LEU A 369 4.81 -2.47 -26.42
C LEU A 369 3.96 -3.69 -26.84
N ASP A 370 2.95 -3.98 -26.06
CA ASP A 370 2.02 -5.08 -26.31
C ASP A 370 2.65 -6.48 -26.18
N THR A 371 3.81 -6.57 -25.56
CA THR A 371 4.45 -7.86 -25.29
C THR A 371 4.41 -8.12 -23.78
N SER A 372 3.95 -9.30 -23.39
CA SER A 372 3.76 -9.61 -21.99
C SER A 372 4.65 -10.74 -21.52
N ILE A 373 4.83 -10.81 -20.20
CA ILE A 373 5.44 -11.95 -19.52
C ILE A 373 4.42 -12.47 -18.51
N PHE A 374 4.54 -13.74 -18.18
CA PHE A 374 3.59 -14.39 -17.28
C PHE A 374 4.32 -14.92 -16.05
N SER A 375 3.67 -14.81 -14.90
CA SER A 375 4.15 -15.50 -13.71
C SER A 375 3.98 -17.01 -13.91
N PRO A 376 4.64 -17.83 -13.08
CA PRO A 376 4.24 -19.22 -13.01
C PRO A 376 2.78 -19.32 -12.58
N PRO A 377 2.08 -20.40 -12.95
CA PRO A 377 0.74 -20.62 -12.39
C PRO A 377 0.85 -20.95 -10.92
N PHE A 378 -0.04 -20.38 -10.11
CA PHE A 378 -0.04 -20.61 -8.68
C PHE A 378 -1.37 -21.20 -8.24
N THR A 379 -1.32 -22.29 -7.48
CA THR A 379 -2.53 -22.89 -6.95
C THR A 379 -2.78 -22.36 -5.55
N SER A 380 -3.90 -21.68 -5.36
CA SER A 380 -4.21 -21.07 -4.09
C SER A 380 -4.83 -22.07 -3.12
N LYS A 381 -4.88 -21.71 -1.86
CA LYS A 381 -5.55 -22.54 -0.86
C LYS A 381 -7.04 -22.68 -1.15
N GLU A 382 -7.57 -21.81 -2.02
CA GLU A 382 -8.96 -21.89 -2.42
C GLU A 382 -9.21 -22.97 -3.46
N GLY A 383 -8.16 -23.62 -3.93
CA GLY A 383 -8.29 -24.71 -4.89
C GLY A 383 -8.26 -24.32 -6.36
N TYR A 384 -8.13 -23.04 -6.65
CA TYR A 384 -8.03 -22.55 -8.03
C TYR A 384 -6.60 -22.14 -8.32
N THR A 385 -6.22 -22.31 -9.58
CA THR A 385 -4.88 -21.91 -10.04
C THR A 385 -5.02 -20.64 -10.89
N PHE A 386 -4.14 -19.69 -10.67
CA PHE A 386 -4.18 -18.45 -11.44
C PHE A 386 -2.78 -17.98 -11.78
N GLN A 387 -2.72 -17.01 -12.68
CA GLN A 387 -1.46 -16.53 -13.21
C GLN A 387 -1.58 -15.02 -13.43
N MET A 388 -0.49 -14.29 -13.21
CA MET A 388 -0.45 -12.87 -13.52
C MET A 388 0.24 -12.68 -14.87
N GLN A 389 -0.37 -11.86 -15.72
CA GLN A 389 0.22 -11.42 -16.96
C GLN A 389 0.65 -9.96 -16.79
N LEU A 390 1.88 -9.68 -17.12
CA LEU A 390 2.44 -8.33 -17.00
C LEU A 390 2.95 -7.86 -18.34
N TYR A 391 2.54 -6.67 -18.74
CA TYR A 391 3.09 -6.01 -19.92
C TYR A 391 4.10 -5.00 -19.41
N PRO A 392 5.39 -5.30 -19.50
CA PRO A 392 6.38 -4.40 -18.88
C PRO A 392 6.44 -3.00 -19.50
N SER A 393 6.09 -2.89 -20.78
CA SER A 393 6.09 -1.58 -21.46
C SER A 393 4.69 -1.12 -21.82
N GLY A 394 3.68 -1.84 -21.33
CA GLY A 394 2.30 -1.46 -21.53
C GLY A 394 1.68 -1.99 -22.80
N THR A 395 0.42 -1.61 -22.98
CA THR A 395 -0.36 -1.97 -24.15
C THR A 395 -0.66 -0.71 -24.94
N GLY A 396 -1.15 -0.87 -26.17
CA GLY A 396 -1.42 0.26 -27.06
C GLY A 396 -2.27 1.31 -26.38
N GLY A 397 -1.86 2.56 -26.45
CA GLY A 397 -2.51 3.65 -25.77
C GLY A 397 -2.03 3.87 -24.35
N TYR A 398 -1.24 2.94 -23.81
CA TYR A 398 -0.77 3.01 -22.42
C TYR A 398 0.73 2.76 -22.33
N SER A 399 1.48 3.28 -23.29
CA SER A 399 2.93 3.12 -23.25
C SER A 399 3.53 3.88 -22.06
N GLY A 400 4.68 3.43 -21.61
CA GLY A 400 5.35 4.08 -20.48
C GLY A 400 4.82 3.66 -19.13
N GLN A 401 4.01 2.61 -19.08
CA GLN A 401 3.53 2.09 -17.82
C GLN A 401 3.35 0.58 -17.90
N LEU A 402 3.16 -0.02 -16.75
CA LEU A 402 2.90 -1.46 -16.65
C LEU A 402 1.41 -1.71 -16.84
N SER A 403 1.09 -2.81 -17.51
CA SER A 403 -0.31 -3.29 -17.55
C SER A 403 -0.32 -4.66 -16.91
N ALA A 404 -1.39 -4.98 -16.19
CA ALA A 404 -1.44 -6.23 -15.41
C ALA A 404 -2.82 -6.87 -15.48
N TYR A 405 -2.83 -8.18 -15.71
CA TYR A 405 -4.07 -8.94 -15.84
C TYR A 405 -3.94 -10.27 -15.10
N ALA A 406 -5.05 -10.72 -14.53
CA ALA A 406 -5.12 -12.02 -13.85
C ALA A 406 -5.89 -13.01 -14.70
N HIS A 407 -5.41 -14.25 -14.76
CA HIS A 407 -6.00 -15.32 -15.53
C HIS A 407 -6.20 -16.54 -14.65
N LEU A 408 -7.33 -17.20 -14.78
CA LEU A 408 -7.47 -18.53 -14.20
C LEU A 408 -6.80 -19.55 -15.09
N VAL A 409 -6.32 -20.62 -14.48
CA VAL A 409 -5.59 -21.67 -15.19
C VAL A 409 -6.17 -23.01 -14.77
N ALA A 410 -6.23 -23.95 -15.69
CA ALA A 410 -6.62 -25.33 -15.36
C ALA A 410 -5.78 -26.30 -16.18
N ARG A 411 -5.49 -27.45 -15.58
CA ARG A 411 -4.81 -28.53 -16.28
C ARG A 411 -5.83 -29.61 -16.61
N GLU A 412 -5.48 -30.45 -17.57
CA GLU A 412 -6.42 -31.44 -18.07
C GLU A 412 -6.99 -32.32 -16.95
N GLY A 413 -6.18 -32.68 -15.99
CA GLY A 413 -6.61 -33.59 -14.93
C GLY A 413 -7.24 -32.93 -13.71
N ASP A 414 -7.37 -31.60 -13.71
CA ASP A 414 -7.90 -30.92 -12.52
C ASP A 414 -9.36 -31.29 -12.31
N THR A 415 -9.71 -31.58 -11.06
CA THR A 415 -11.06 -31.89 -10.68
C THR A 415 -11.39 -31.19 -9.37
N GLY A 416 -12.66 -31.10 -9.07
CA GLY A 416 -13.11 -30.57 -7.79
C GLY A 416 -13.39 -29.09 -7.75
N GLN A 417 -13.08 -28.35 -8.79
CA GLN A 417 -13.42 -26.93 -8.84
C GLN A 417 -14.85 -26.74 -9.30
N THR A 418 -15.47 -25.69 -8.82
CA THR A 418 -16.78 -25.26 -9.30
C THR A 418 -16.58 -24.25 -10.42
N TRP A 419 -17.27 -24.43 -11.54
CA TRP A 419 -17.18 -23.50 -12.67
C TRP A 419 -18.57 -23.01 -13.08
N PRO A 420 -18.74 -21.72 -13.44
CA PRO A 420 -17.71 -20.68 -13.40
C PRO A 420 -17.21 -20.43 -11.98
N CYS A 421 -15.99 -19.94 -11.87
CA CYS A 421 -15.35 -19.72 -10.57
C CYS A 421 -16.11 -18.67 -9.79
N PRO A 422 -16.58 -19.00 -8.57
CA PRO A 422 -17.42 -18.05 -7.84
C PRO A 422 -16.63 -17.22 -6.87
N TRP A 423 -16.68 -15.91 -7.06
CA TRP A 423 -16.32 -14.92 -6.05
C TRP A 423 -14.97 -15.13 -5.37
N LYS A 424 -13.94 -15.27 -6.16
CA LYS A 424 -12.56 -15.29 -5.66
C LYS A 424 -11.88 -13.98 -6.04
N GLN A 425 -11.27 -13.32 -5.08
CA GLN A 425 -10.57 -12.08 -5.36
C GLN A 425 -9.08 -12.36 -5.49
N MET A 426 -8.53 -12.00 -6.64
CA MET A 426 -7.10 -12.17 -6.93
C MET A 426 -6.44 -10.79 -6.81
N THR A 427 -5.38 -10.70 -6.02
CA THR A 427 -4.67 -9.43 -5.84
C THR A 427 -3.27 -9.55 -6.41
N MET A 428 -2.90 -8.58 -7.22
CA MET A 428 -1.58 -8.48 -7.84
C MET A 428 -0.89 -7.26 -7.25
N MET A 429 0.11 -7.50 -6.40
CA MET A 429 0.80 -6.43 -5.70
C MET A 429 2.25 -6.35 -6.16
N LEU A 430 2.69 -5.16 -6.56
CA LEU A 430 4.12 -4.90 -6.73
C LEU A 430 4.62 -4.39 -5.38
N MET A 431 5.47 -5.17 -4.74
CA MET A 431 5.89 -4.87 -3.38
C MET A 431 6.92 -3.76 -3.37
N ASP A 432 6.67 -2.76 -2.52
CA ASP A 432 7.70 -1.80 -2.15
C ASP A 432 8.63 -2.54 -1.20
N GLN A 433 9.90 -2.67 -1.56
CA GLN A 433 10.83 -3.47 -0.77
C GLN A 433 11.51 -2.66 0.33
N HIS A 434 10.83 -1.64 0.84
CA HIS A 434 11.29 -0.90 2.00
C HIS A 434 11.43 -1.88 3.18
N PRO A 435 12.48 -1.79 3.98
CA PRO A 435 12.69 -2.76 5.05
C PRO A 435 11.59 -2.79 6.11
N HIS A 436 10.87 -1.68 6.31
CA HIS A 436 9.85 -1.61 7.36
C HIS A 436 8.46 -1.62 6.74
N ILE A 437 7.67 -2.61 7.13
CA ILE A 437 6.37 -2.86 6.53
C ILE A 437 5.42 -1.67 6.66
N GLN A 438 5.55 -0.91 7.75
CA GLN A 438 4.67 0.24 7.96
C GLN A 438 4.97 1.40 6.99
N LYS A 439 6.14 1.40 6.36
CA LYS A 439 6.53 2.49 5.45
C LYS A 439 6.41 2.11 3.98
N ARG A 440 5.94 0.93 3.69
CA ARG A 440 5.83 0.46 2.30
C ARG A 440 4.70 1.16 1.57
N MET A 441 4.97 1.58 0.34
CA MET A 441 3.96 2.17 -0.54
C MET A 441 3.78 1.24 -1.74
N SER A 442 3.41 -0.01 -1.47
CA SER A 442 3.23 -1.00 -2.52
C SER A 442 2.05 -0.62 -3.41
N ASN A 443 2.09 -1.07 -4.66
CA ASN A 443 1.00 -0.83 -5.59
C ASN A 443 0.25 -2.12 -5.84
N GLN A 444 -1.08 -2.07 -5.87
CA GLN A 444 -1.82 -3.31 -6.07
C GLN A 444 -3.13 -3.09 -6.79
N ARG A 445 -3.59 -4.14 -7.42
CA ARG A 445 -4.90 -4.20 -8.05
C ARG A 445 -5.52 -5.54 -7.75
N SER A 446 -6.82 -5.53 -7.54
CA SER A 446 -7.57 -6.75 -7.26
C SER A 446 -8.66 -6.92 -8.29
N VAL A 447 -8.89 -8.15 -8.70
CA VAL A 447 -10.01 -8.50 -9.56
C VAL A 447 -10.75 -9.66 -8.91
N THR A 448 -12.07 -9.67 -9.04
CA THR A 448 -12.91 -10.67 -8.41
C THR A 448 -13.65 -11.44 -9.48
N THR A 449 -13.63 -12.77 -9.39
CA THR A 449 -14.35 -13.59 -10.36
C THR A 449 -15.86 -13.51 -10.07
N ASP A 450 -16.62 -13.16 -11.08
CA ASP A 450 -18.07 -13.10 -11.00
C ASP A 450 -18.61 -14.26 -11.85
N PRO A 451 -19.24 -15.25 -11.25
CA PRO A 451 -19.66 -16.42 -12.02
C PRO A 451 -20.76 -16.13 -13.03
N THR A 452 -21.39 -14.96 -12.96
CA THR A 452 -22.43 -14.60 -13.93
C THR A 452 -21.94 -13.70 -15.05
N MET A 453 -20.67 -13.31 -15.04
CA MET A 453 -20.14 -12.41 -16.05
C MET A 453 -19.92 -13.16 -17.37
N LYS A 454 -20.48 -12.61 -18.47
CA LYS A 454 -20.30 -13.20 -19.80
C LYS A 454 -19.04 -12.63 -20.47
N ALA A 455 -18.47 -13.44 -21.34
CA ALA A 455 -17.32 -12.98 -22.13
C ALA A 455 -17.85 -12.27 -23.36
N UNK A 456 -17.53 -11.15 -23.30
CA UNK A 456 -17.89 -10.38 -24.40
C UNK A 456 -19.30 -10.66 -24.95
N ASP A 457 -19.42 -10.65 -26.11
CA ASP A 457 -20.68 -10.93 -26.82
C ASP A 457 -20.96 -12.42 -26.98
N SER A 458 -20.52 -13.19 -26.07
CA SER A 458 -20.61 -14.65 -26.14
C SER A 458 -21.61 -15.18 -25.10
N GLU A 459 -22.09 -16.39 -25.31
CA GLU A 459 -22.88 -17.08 -24.29
C GLU A 459 -22.01 -17.74 -23.24
N LEU A 460 -20.71 -17.71 -23.41
CA LEU A 460 -19.78 -18.31 -22.47
C LEU A 460 -19.52 -17.36 -21.30
N PHE A 461 -19.26 -17.94 -20.15
CA PHE A 461 -18.93 -17.14 -18.98
C PHE A 461 -17.45 -16.85 -18.92
N PHE A 462 -17.10 -15.63 -18.54
CA PHE A 462 -15.70 -15.18 -18.55
C PHE A 462 -14.84 -16.04 -17.63
N TRP A 463 -15.35 -16.36 -16.45
CA TRP A 463 -14.58 -17.08 -15.44
C TRP A 463 -14.92 -18.57 -15.41
N ASP A 464 -15.40 -19.09 -16.53
CA ASP A 464 -15.66 -20.53 -16.67
C ASP A 464 -14.35 -21.29 -16.75
N ASP A 465 -14.43 -22.61 -16.78
CA ASP A 465 -13.30 -23.52 -16.85
C ASP A 465 -12.36 -23.11 -17.99
N PRO A 466 -11.09 -22.83 -17.71
CA PRO A 466 -10.16 -22.46 -18.80
C PRO A 466 -10.01 -23.51 -19.89
N ARG A 467 -10.30 -24.78 -19.60
CA ARG A 467 -10.30 -25.82 -20.63
C ARG A 467 -11.41 -25.61 -21.65
N LYS A 468 -12.42 -24.80 -21.26
CA LYS A 468 -13.56 -24.54 -22.12
C LYS A 468 -13.46 -23.16 -22.78
N VAL A 469 -13.05 -22.13 -22.04
CA VAL A 469 -13.07 -20.75 -22.53
C VAL A 469 -11.67 -20.18 -22.79
N GLY A 470 -10.63 -20.93 -22.50
CA GLY A 470 -9.25 -20.42 -22.62
C GLY A 470 -8.49 -21.02 -23.78
N THR A 471 -7.18 -20.87 -23.76
CA THR A 471 -6.29 -21.39 -24.78
C THR A 471 -5.26 -22.31 -24.16
N GLU A 472 -4.79 -23.27 -24.93
CA GLU A 472 -3.77 -24.20 -24.46
C GLU A 472 -2.40 -23.54 -24.48
N VAL A 473 -1.64 -23.76 -23.43
CA VAL A 473 -0.30 -23.19 -23.27
C VAL A 473 0.66 -24.32 -22.96
N THR A 474 1.85 -24.29 -23.57
CA THR A 474 2.90 -25.23 -23.24
C THR A 474 3.91 -24.53 -22.35
N ASP A 475 4.14 -25.09 -21.17
CA ASP A 475 5.08 -24.53 -20.22
C ASP A 475 6.52 -24.82 -20.63
N THR A 476 7.47 -24.21 -19.95
CA THR A 476 8.88 -24.40 -20.30
C THR A 476 9.36 -25.83 -20.10
N ASP A 477 8.70 -26.56 -19.18
CA ASP A 477 9.07 -27.97 -18.96
C ASP A 477 8.33 -28.94 -19.92
N GLY A 478 7.57 -28.39 -20.86
CA GLY A 478 6.83 -29.19 -21.82
C GLY A 478 5.45 -29.62 -21.39
N SER A 479 5.08 -29.36 -20.14
CA SER A 479 3.73 -29.67 -19.68
C SER A 479 2.75 -28.66 -20.25
N LYS A 480 1.49 -29.06 -20.32
CA LYS A 480 0.46 -28.22 -20.92
C LYS A 480 -0.61 -27.87 -19.93
N TYR A 481 -1.15 -26.66 -20.07
CA TYR A 481 -2.27 -26.22 -19.28
C TYR A 481 -3.11 -25.26 -20.12
N PHE A 482 -4.27 -24.87 -19.59
CA PHE A 482 -5.17 -23.96 -20.27
C PHE A 482 -5.26 -22.67 -19.49
N ARG A 483 -5.10 -21.56 -20.19
CA ARG A 483 -5.19 -20.23 -19.59
C ARG A 483 -6.48 -19.58 -20.02
N GLY A 484 -7.32 -19.18 -19.07
CA GLY A 484 -8.56 -18.48 -19.36
C GLY A 484 -8.31 -17.03 -19.75
N PRO A 485 -9.37 -16.30 -20.06
CA PRO A 485 -9.20 -14.89 -20.42
C PRO A 485 -8.73 -14.08 -19.22
N GLY A 486 -8.05 -12.98 -19.50
CA GLY A 486 -7.45 -12.13 -18.46
C GLY A 486 -8.26 -10.91 -18.18
N PHE A 487 -8.29 -10.51 -16.91
CA PHE A 487 -9.00 -9.32 -16.48
C PHE A 487 -8.06 -8.52 -15.59
N GLY A 488 -8.02 -7.20 -15.79
CA GLY A 488 -7.12 -6.36 -15.02
C GLY A 488 -7.14 -4.94 -15.52
N THR A 489 -5.96 -4.35 -15.65
CA THR A 489 -5.88 -2.94 -16.00
C THR A 489 -4.71 -2.67 -16.92
N PRO A 490 -4.90 -1.81 -17.94
CA PRO A 490 -3.76 -1.34 -18.73
C PRO A 490 -2.97 -0.25 -18.01
N ALA A 491 -3.52 0.31 -16.94
CA ALA A 491 -2.90 1.42 -16.22
C ALA A 491 -2.55 0.99 -14.80
N TYR A 492 -1.66 -0.01 -14.69
CA TYR A 492 -1.31 -0.56 -13.38
C TYR A 492 -0.38 0.38 -12.61
N LEU A 493 0.71 0.83 -13.23
CA LEU A 493 1.65 1.74 -12.58
C LEU A 493 2.57 2.32 -13.65
N THR A 494 2.83 3.63 -13.59
CA THR A 494 3.73 4.24 -14.56
C THR A 494 5.16 3.80 -14.32
N HIS A 495 5.98 3.83 -15.37
CA HIS A 495 7.40 3.47 -15.23
C HIS A 495 8.11 4.38 -14.25
N LEU A 496 7.76 5.67 -14.25
CA LEU A 496 8.38 6.61 -13.33
C LEU A 496 8.13 6.16 -11.89
N ARG A 497 6.92 5.76 -11.57
CA ARG A 497 6.60 5.32 -10.22
C ARG A 497 7.23 3.95 -9.92
N ALA A 498 7.26 3.05 -10.90
CA ALA A 498 7.86 1.73 -10.71
C ALA A 498 9.36 1.82 -10.43
N LYS A 499 10.01 2.87 -10.95
CA LYS A 499 11.44 3.06 -10.74
C LYS A 499 11.74 3.89 -9.50
N SER A 500 10.70 4.35 -8.80
CA SER A 500 10.89 5.12 -7.57
C SER A 500 10.98 4.19 -6.37
N ARG A 501 11.30 4.74 -5.24
CA ARG A 501 11.33 4.05 -3.96
C ARG A 501 12.16 2.76 -4.05
N ASP A 502 11.70 1.70 -3.40
CA ASP A 502 12.37 0.42 -3.39
C ASP A 502 11.56 -0.65 -4.12
N PHE A 503 10.86 -0.27 -5.18
CA PHE A 503 10.16 -1.28 -5.99
C PHE A 503 11.16 -2.18 -6.71
N ILE A 504 12.32 -1.65 -7.06
CA ILE A 504 13.39 -2.43 -7.66
C ILE A 504 14.56 -2.41 -6.70
N LYS A 505 14.96 -3.57 -6.21
CA LYS A 505 16.06 -3.66 -5.25
C LYS A 505 16.98 -4.79 -5.69
N GLY A 506 18.27 -4.49 -5.78
CA GLY A 506 19.19 -5.45 -6.34
C GLY A 506 18.87 -5.81 -7.78
N GLY A 507 18.20 -4.91 -8.49
CA GLY A 507 17.80 -5.13 -9.88
C GLY A 507 16.48 -5.82 -10.06
N ASP A 508 15.88 -6.37 -8.99
CA ASP A 508 14.72 -7.23 -9.12
C ASP A 508 13.45 -6.58 -8.56
N ALA A 509 12.34 -6.90 -9.18
CA ALA A 509 11.01 -6.55 -8.66
C ALA A 509 10.36 -7.80 -8.07
N ILE A 510 9.51 -7.61 -7.07
CA ILE A 510 8.81 -8.69 -6.43
C ILE A 510 7.31 -8.42 -6.50
N PHE A 511 6.58 -9.35 -7.10
CA PHE A 511 5.13 -9.30 -7.09
C PHE A 511 4.62 -10.31 -6.07
N LEU A 512 3.64 -9.90 -5.28
CA LEU A 512 2.99 -10.78 -4.31
C LEU A 512 1.58 -11.04 -4.80
N LEU A 513 1.22 -12.31 -4.89
CA LEU A 513 -0.05 -12.73 -5.48
C LEU A 513 -0.85 -13.49 -4.43
N THR A 514 -2.15 -13.20 -4.37
CA THR A 514 -3.03 -13.80 -3.36
C THR A 514 -4.40 -14.02 -3.97
N MET A 515 -5.06 -15.09 -3.57
CA MET A 515 -6.47 -15.32 -3.90
C MET A 515 -7.24 -15.54 -2.62
N GLU A 516 -8.38 -14.85 -2.48
CA GLU A 516 -9.21 -14.96 -1.28
C GLU A 516 -10.66 -15.19 -1.66
N ASP A 517 -11.36 -16.00 -0.91
CA ASP A 517 -12.79 -16.19 -1.11
C ASP A 517 -13.54 -14.97 -0.58
N VAL A 518 -14.36 -14.37 -1.42
CA VAL A 518 -15.17 -13.21 -1.01
C VAL A 518 -16.65 -13.46 -1.23
N ALA A 519 -17.05 -14.73 -1.29
CA ALA A 519 -18.46 -15.07 -1.50
C ALA A 519 -19.36 -14.53 -0.39
N HIS A 520 -18.85 -14.47 0.83
CA HIS A 520 -19.63 -13.95 1.94
C HIS A 520 -19.96 -12.47 1.78
N LEU A 521 -19.24 -11.76 0.95
CA LEU A 521 -19.50 -10.33 0.72
C LEU A 521 -20.67 -10.11 -0.23
N THR A 522 -21.15 -11.15 -0.88
CA THR A 522 -22.33 -11.03 -1.74
C THR A 522 -23.61 -10.97 -0.93
N GLN A 523 -23.57 -11.31 0.35
CA GLN A 523 -24.76 -11.33 1.19
C GLN A 523 -24.93 -10.00 1.89
N SER A 524 -26.20 -9.61 2.08
CA SER A 524 -26.48 -8.39 2.81
C SER A 524 -26.01 -8.54 4.25
N GLN A 525 -25.36 -7.51 4.76
CA GLN A 525 -24.94 -7.49 6.14
C GLN A 525 -26.19 -7.37 7.02
N PRO A 526 -26.32 -8.20 8.04
CA PRO A 526 -27.47 -8.04 8.93
C PRO A 526 -27.35 -6.69 9.64
N VAL A 527 -28.39 -5.90 9.51
CA VAL A 527 -28.47 -4.64 10.22
C VAL A 527 -28.82 -4.99 11.67
N PRO A 528 -28.00 -4.60 12.65
CA PRO A 528 -28.37 -4.88 14.03
C PRO A 528 -29.71 -4.24 14.33
N PRO A 529 -30.56 -4.89 15.12
CA PRO A 529 -31.85 -4.28 15.44
C PRO A 529 -31.59 -2.95 16.12
N THR A 530 -32.07 -1.89 15.52
CA THR A 530 -32.08 -0.61 16.14
C THR A 530 -33.02 -0.72 17.31
N THR A 531 -32.48 -0.70 18.47
CA THR A 531 -33.30 -0.36 19.61
C THR A 531 -33.77 1.05 19.30
N LEU A 532 -35.03 1.19 19.03
CA LEU A 532 -35.62 2.46 18.87
C LEU A 532 -35.28 3.30 20.05
N ARG A 533 -34.35 4.13 19.88
CA ARG A 533 -34.23 5.25 20.79
C ARG A 533 -35.50 6.03 20.57
N PRO A 534 -36.17 6.39 21.62
CA PRO A 534 -37.31 7.29 21.44
C PRO A 534 -36.75 8.52 20.77
N THR A 535 -37.14 8.75 19.58
CA THR A 535 -36.91 9.97 18.92
C THR A 535 -37.56 11.01 19.78
N THR A 536 -36.80 11.61 20.62
CA THR A 536 -37.17 12.93 21.04
C THR A 536 -37.23 13.67 19.72
N SER A 537 -38.39 14.07 19.44
CA SER A 537 -38.75 14.68 18.21
C SER A 537 -38.13 16.00 17.93
N THR A 538 -36.98 16.25 18.43
CA THR A 538 -36.31 17.45 18.14
C THR A 538 -35.02 17.14 17.43
N SER A 539 -34.92 16.00 16.84
CA SER A 539 -33.85 15.83 15.94
C SER A 539 -34.29 16.45 14.65
N THR A 540 -34.07 17.69 14.59
CA THR A 540 -33.93 18.30 13.34
C THR A 540 -32.81 17.55 12.67
N THR A 541 -33.14 16.69 11.75
CA THR A 541 -32.20 16.31 10.74
C THR A 541 -31.93 17.60 10.01
N THR A 542 -30.91 18.30 10.47
CA THR A 542 -30.48 19.45 9.76
C THR A 542 -29.83 18.93 8.51
N ASN A 543 -30.48 19.13 7.42
CA ASN A 543 -29.86 19.00 6.11
C ASN A 543 -28.65 19.91 6.12
N ALA A 544 -27.65 19.57 5.34
CA ALA A 544 -26.47 20.42 5.20
C ALA A 544 -26.88 21.85 4.85
N SER A 545 -28.00 22.01 4.18
CA SER A 545 -28.52 23.34 3.86
C SER A 545 -28.98 24.10 5.09
N ASP A 546 -29.42 23.39 6.13
CA ASP A 546 -29.92 24.07 7.33
C ASP A 546 -28.80 24.60 8.20
N ILE A 547 -27.68 23.87 8.27
CA ILE A 547 -26.54 24.32 9.05
C ILE A 547 -25.98 25.58 8.46
N CYS A 548 -26.04 25.72 7.14
CA CYS A 548 -25.47 26.86 6.44
C CYS A 548 -26.43 28.05 6.30
N GLN A 549 -27.67 27.95 6.79
CA GLN A 549 -28.60 29.06 6.65
C GLN A 549 -28.11 30.34 7.32
N ASN A 550 -27.36 30.25 8.38
CA ASN A 550 -26.84 31.42 9.08
C ASN A 550 -25.34 31.66 8.90
N UNK A 551 -24.59 31.02 8.19
CA UNK A 551 -23.34 31.14 8.03
C UNK A 551 -23.11 31.92 6.89
N LEU A 552 -22.95 32.97 7.09
CA LEU A 552 -22.74 33.87 5.96
C LEU A 552 -21.25 33.94 5.64
N CYS A 553 -20.83 33.23 4.63
CA CYS A 553 -19.45 33.32 4.15
C CYS A 553 -19.28 34.61 3.35
N GLN A 554 -18.21 35.33 3.65
CA GLN A 554 -17.92 36.59 2.99
C GLN A 554 -17.04 36.37 1.77
N ASN A 555 -16.90 37.41 0.99
CA ASN A 555 -15.94 37.45 -0.13
C ASN A 555 -16.06 36.25 -1.08
N GLY A 556 -17.29 35.86 -1.34
CA GLY A 556 -17.55 34.80 -2.29
C GLY A 556 -17.33 33.40 -1.80
N GLY A 557 -17.08 33.25 -0.51
CA GLY A 557 -16.89 31.92 0.07
C GLY A 557 -18.21 31.14 0.05
N ILE A 558 -18.06 29.81 0.09
CA ILE A 558 -19.21 28.92 0.05
C ILE A 558 -19.32 28.20 1.39
N CYS A 559 -20.51 28.22 1.97
CA CYS A 559 -20.72 27.53 3.22
C CYS A 559 -20.79 26.03 3.01
N VAL A 560 -20.06 25.30 3.83
CA VAL A 560 -20.09 23.86 3.83
C VAL A 560 -20.21 23.40 5.26
N GLU A 561 -20.64 22.16 5.43
CA GLU A 561 -20.72 21.59 6.77
C GLU A 561 -19.44 20.83 7.06
N ASP A 562 -18.79 21.15 8.17
CA ASP A 562 -17.58 20.48 8.58
C ASP A 562 -17.75 20.04 10.02
N GLN A 563 -17.81 18.74 10.24
CA GLN A 563 -17.96 18.16 11.58
C GLN A 563 -19.19 18.70 12.33
N GLY A 564 -20.29 18.83 11.60
CA GLY A 564 -21.53 19.30 12.20
C GLY A 564 -21.60 20.80 12.43
N LYS A 565 -20.64 21.55 11.92
CA LYS A 565 -20.61 22.99 12.07
C LYS A 565 -20.50 23.65 10.72
N PRO A 566 -21.06 24.83 10.55
CA PRO A 566 -20.88 25.52 9.27
C PRO A 566 -19.45 26.02 9.17
N SER A 567 -18.87 25.83 8.01
CA SER A 567 -17.52 26.27 7.70
C SER A 567 -17.54 26.91 6.33
N CYS A 568 -16.63 27.82 6.08
CA CYS A 568 -16.61 28.49 4.78
C CYS A 568 -15.42 28.05 3.95
N ARG A 569 -15.69 27.66 2.73
CA ARG A 569 -14.63 27.46 1.75
C ARG A 569 -14.37 28.80 1.12
N CYS A 570 -13.16 29.26 1.25
CA CYS A 570 -12.82 30.62 0.85
C CYS A 570 -12.20 30.63 -0.53
N VAL A 571 -12.43 31.73 -1.24
CA VAL A 571 -11.90 31.90 -2.59
C VAL A 571 -10.40 32.14 -2.52
N VAL A 572 -9.68 31.58 -3.50
CA VAL A 572 -8.23 31.72 -3.53
C VAL A 572 -7.82 32.13 -4.93
N GLY A 573 -6.89 33.02 -5.03
CA GLY A 573 -6.30 33.44 -6.30
C GLY A 573 -4.88 32.92 -6.45
N SER A 574 -4.19 33.39 -7.47
CA SER A 574 -2.85 32.91 -7.74
C SER A 574 -1.84 33.36 -6.68
N ASP A 575 -2.03 34.55 -6.14
CA ASP A 575 -1.09 35.11 -5.18
C ASP A 575 -1.81 35.77 -4.01
N TRP A 576 -3.08 35.48 -3.84
CA TRP A 576 -3.86 35.98 -2.71
C TRP A 576 -4.93 34.94 -2.38
N TRP A 577 -5.48 35.01 -1.17
CA TRP A 577 -6.54 34.10 -0.73
C TRP A 577 -7.33 34.76 0.35
N TYR A 578 -8.61 34.35 0.47
CA TYR A 578 -9.39 34.74 1.63
C TYR A 578 -9.29 33.65 2.68
N TYR A 579 -9.35 34.00 3.93
CA TYR A 579 -9.27 33.05 5.01
C TYR A 579 -10.03 33.56 6.23
N GLY A 580 -10.11 32.73 7.27
CA GLY A 580 -10.88 33.05 8.46
C GLY A 580 -12.17 32.25 8.48
N ILE A 581 -12.83 32.26 9.60
CA ILE A 581 -14.00 31.42 9.82
C ILE A 581 -15.10 31.70 8.80
N VAL A 582 -15.24 32.96 8.39
CA VAL A 582 -16.22 33.32 7.38
C VAL A 582 -15.56 33.98 6.15
N CYS A 583 -14.29 33.66 5.90
CA CYS A 583 -13.54 34.23 4.78
C CYS A 583 -13.40 35.74 4.84
N GLN A 584 -13.34 36.27 6.04
CA GLN A 584 -13.35 37.72 6.24
C GLN A 584 -12.00 38.37 6.04
N HIS A 585 -10.92 37.62 6.03
CA HIS A 585 -9.58 38.17 5.89
C HIS A 585 -9.02 37.88 4.50
N LYS A 586 -8.14 38.75 4.03
CA LYS A 586 -7.47 38.51 2.76
C LYS A 586 -5.97 38.46 3.00
N GLY A 587 -5.34 37.40 2.51
CA GLY A 587 -3.89 37.25 2.56
C GLY A 587 -3.31 37.32 1.18
N SER A 588 -2.01 37.57 1.11
CA SER A 588 -1.29 37.53 -0.14
C SER A 588 0.13 37.04 0.11
N THR A 589 0.80 36.65 -0.96
CA THR A 589 2.17 36.18 -0.82
C THR A 589 3.09 37.31 -0.35
N GLN A 590 2.73 38.55 -0.59
CA GLN A 590 3.55 39.67 -0.18
C GLN A 590 3.53 39.86 1.34
N ASP A 591 2.40 39.56 1.96
CA ASP A 591 2.27 39.79 3.39
C ASP A 591 3.06 38.80 4.22
N LYS A 592 3.37 37.63 3.67
CA LYS A 592 4.06 36.59 4.39
C LYS A 592 5.41 36.25 3.77
N THR A 593 5.97 37.19 3.05
CA THR A 593 7.14 36.91 2.23
C THR A 593 8.34 36.42 3.05
N THR A 594 8.64 37.04 4.16
CA THR A 594 9.83 36.69 4.90
C THR A 594 9.74 35.29 5.48
N LEU A 595 8.60 34.98 6.12
CA LEU A 595 8.43 33.66 6.74
C LEU A 595 8.35 32.58 5.67
N ALA A 596 7.65 32.86 4.60
CA ALA A 596 7.52 31.90 3.52
C ALA A 596 8.87 31.64 2.83
N LEU A 597 9.67 32.67 2.65
CA LEU A 597 10.99 32.50 2.05
C LEU A 597 11.88 31.66 2.94
N ALA A 598 11.86 31.89 4.26
CA ALA A 598 12.69 31.10 5.16
C ALA A 598 12.32 29.63 5.13
N SER A 599 11.03 29.31 5.21
CA SER A 599 10.62 27.92 5.19
C SER A 599 10.82 27.29 3.82
N SER A 600 10.58 28.03 2.74
CA SER A 600 10.79 27.52 1.40
C SER A 600 12.26 27.22 1.15
N LEU A 601 13.14 28.11 1.61
CA LEU A 601 14.56 27.90 1.44
C LEU A 601 15.05 26.69 2.23
N SER A 602 14.52 26.48 3.44
CA SER A 602 14.85 25.31 4.23
C SER A 602 14.44 24.01 3.52
N VAL A 603 13.23 23.99 3.01
CA VAL A 603 12.72 22.82 2.32
C VAL A 603 13.49 22.57 1.05
N LEU A 604 13.75 23.63 0.27
CA LEU A 604 14.52 23.49 -0.96
C LEU A 604 15.94 23.01 -0.69
N GLY A 605 16.55 23.51 0.37
CA GLY A 605 17.89 23.07 0.74
C GLY A 605 17.92 21.59 1.09
N ALA A 606 16.97 21.15 1.90
CA ALA A 606 16.87 19.74 2.29
C ALA A 606 16.62 18.86 1.08
N MET A 607 15.72 19.29 0.19
CA MET A 607 15.41 18.52 -0.99
C MET A 607 16.58 18.46 -1.95
N LEU A 608 17.33 19.55 -2.07
CA LEU A 608 18.50 19.57 -2.91
C LEU A 608 19.56 18.61 -2.39
N VAL A 609 19.80 18.59 -1.08
CA VAL A 609 20.75 17.67 -0.48
C VAL A 609 20.33 16.23 -0.74
N ILE A 610 19.05 15.92 -0.52
CA ILE A 610 18.54 14.58 -0.76
C ILE A 610 18.71 14.19 -2.23
N THR A 611 18.42 15.11 -3.13
CA THR A 611 18.52 14.85 -4.56
C THR A 611 19.97 14.59 -4.96
N VAL A 612 20.89 15.40 -4.47
CA VAL A 612 22.31 15.24 -4.80
C VAL A 612 22.82 13.90 -4.28
N VAL A 613 22.49 13.56 -3.03
CA VAL A 613 22.91 12.30 -2.45
C VAL A 613 22.33 11.14 -3.26
N SER A 614 21.05 11.22 -3.63
CA SER A 614 20.42 10.17 -4.40
C SER A 614 21.07 9.99 -5.77
N VAL A 615 21.33 11.09 -6.45
CA VAL A 615 21.96 11.03 -7.76
C VAL A 615 23.37 10.44 -7.65
N LEU A 616 24.14 10.88 -6.67
CA LEU A 616 25.47 10.36 -6.47
C LEU A 616 25.43 8.87 -6.14
N CYS A 617 24.48 8.47 -5.29
CA CYS A 617 24.39 7.09 -4.89
C CYS A 617 23.94 6.17 -6.00
N MET A 618 23.03 6.62 -6.81
CA MET A 618 22.51 5.75 -7.84
C MET A 618 23.28 5.80 -9.13
N LYS A 619 24.30 6.66 -9.22
CA LYS A 619 25.12 6.78 -10.42
C LYS A 619 24.29 6.98 -11.65
N LYS A 620 23.23 7.70 -11.46
CA LYS A 620 22.40 8.04 -12.58
C LYS A 620 21.84 6.97 -13.38
N LYS A 621 21.37 5.98 -12.78
CA LYS A 621 20.70 4.98 -13.51
C LYS A 621 19.37 5.42 -14.04
N TYR A 622 18.86 6.56 -13.59
CA TYR A 622 17.65 7.00 -14.10
C TYR A 622 17.82 7.75 -15.31
N LYS A 623 17.11 7.39 -16.34
CA LYS A 623 16.91 8.29 -17.37
C LYS A 623 15.57 8.75 -17.25
N LYS A 624 15.37 9.98 -17.04
CA LYS A 624 14.14 10.49 -16.98
C LYS A 624 13.50 10.45 -18.24
N LYS A 625 12.50 9.73 -18.45
CA LYS A 625 11.70 9.83 -19.57
C LYS A 625 10.49 10.59 -19.23
N ALA A 626 10.13 11.43 -20.09
CA ALA A 626 8.91 12.16 -19.94
C ALA A 626 7.79 11.19 -19.88
N MET A 627 7.10 11.30 -18.81
CA MET A 627 6.14 10.37 -18.63
C MET A 627 4.86 10.80 -19.10
N ASN A 628 4.18 9.99 -19.62
CA ASN A 628 2.95 10.31 -20.00
C ASN A 628 2.02 10.27 -18.94
N ASN A 629 1.12 10.76 -18.98
CA ASN A 629 0.29 11.15 -18.15
C ASN A 629 -0.81 10.36 -17.93
N ASP A 630 -0.67 9.29 -17.83
CA ASP A 630 -1.72 8.45 -17.59
C ASP A 630 -2.29 8.58 -16.24
N SER A 631 -1.56 9.12 -15.35
CA SER A 631 -2.08 9.35 -14.03
C SER A 631 -3.32 10.22 -14.03
N ASN A 632 -3.54 10.94 -15.11
CA ASN A 632 -4.71 11.78 -15.14
C ASN A 632 -6.00 11.02 -15.07
N MET A 633 -6.00 9.79 -15.54
CA MET A 633 -7.25 9.06 -15.55
C MET A 633 -7.74 8.73 -14.20
N TYR A 634 -6.86 8.59 -13.25
CA TYR A 634 -7.31 8.26 -12.02
C TYR A 634 -7.87 9.39 -11.35
N MET A 635 -7.37 10.51 -11.61
CA MET A 635 -7.65 11.63 -10.79
C MET A 635 -9.01 12.16 -10.97
N GLN A 636 -9.58 11.92 -12.12
CA GLN A 636 -10.91 12.39 -12.34
C GLN A 636 -11.91 11.73 -11.45
N ASN A 637 -11.67 10.50 -11.11
CA ASN A 637 -12.61 9.82 -10.24
C ASN A 637 -12.42 10.23 -8.79
N VAL A 638 -11.21 10.52 -8.44
CA VAL A 638 -10.95 10.83 -7.04
C VAL A 638 -11.53 12.18 -6.66
N HIS A 639 -11.57 13.11 -7.63
CA HIS A 639 -11.99 14.38 -7.25
C HIS A 639 -13.35 14.67 -7.46
N ALA A 640 -14.06 13.77 -7.96
CA ALA A 640 -15.40 14.07 -8.33
C ALA A 640 -16.12 14.71 -7.23
N ASN A 641 -15.75 14.69 -6.05
CA ASN A 641 -16.47 15.28 -5.12
C ASN A 641 -15.94 15.38 -3.85
N ASP A 642 -15.11 16.16 -3.73
CA ASP A 642 -14.73 16.42 -2.49
C ASP A 642 -15.61 17.30 -1.95
N GLY A 643 -16.60 16.86 -1.66
CA GLY A 643 -17.47 17.64 -1.02
C GLY A 643 -17.04 17.80 0.33
N PRO A 644 -17.22 18.72 0.99
CA PRO A 644 -16.94 18.86 2.38
C PRO A 644 -17.91 18.12 3.20
#